data_c38fbfacffe3af64d664873fcb32e56a
#
_entry.id   c38fbfacffe3af64d664873fcb32e56a
#
_cell.length_a   1.000
_cell.length_b   1.000
_cell.length_c   1.000
_cell.angle_alpha   90.00
_cell.angle_beta   90.00
_cell.angle_gamma   90.00
#
_symmetry.space_group_name_H-M   'P 1'
#
loop_
_entity.id
_entity.type
_entity.pdbx_description
1 polymer ?
#
loop_
_entity_poly.entity_id
_entity_poly.type
_entity_poly.pdbx_seq_one_letter_code
_entity_poly.pdbx_strand_id
1 'polypeptide(L)'
;MIGRFPITDISPVIYFGGEMLGVKAVPLEHIAVSATVTREGHDSLGVHALLYNPQGNEVSRVVMREVWSGTDRYEAHLVPTSEGAWSFAIEAFDDPFQTWEHDSAIKIPAKIDLQLCFMTGELLLKQALLINKGAGDILTPAITALFNPKLSAQERFEAATTAEIKAHFHDHPIKRLPTTSQRFPIQVEPTRALVGSWYEFFPRSEGAVRNADGSVTSGTFNSALTRLAAVAKMGFDILYLPPIHPIGESFRKGKNNTLVPTESDPGVPWAIGSSDGGHDAINPELGTMADFEIFVAEANKLKIEIALDLALQASPDHPWVKSNPEWFTTRLDGSIAYAENPPKKYQDIYPMNFDNDYDGIVSEILRILNFWISKGIKTFRVDNPHTKPVRFWQQVIGEINAIYPDVIFLSEAFTRPAMMHALGKAGFQQSYTYFTWRSSKGELTEYGNEIAHGSSAFFRPNFWVNTPDILPAHLQSGNPAVFAQRAVLASTMSPSWGMYAGYELYEHIPIREGAEEYQDSEKYEIKVRDWAGAEKAGLTLAPFITKLNEIRKAHTALQRLRNLQFHPTDSDQLLAYSKREGNDLILVVVNLDPIRTQETTVHWNMFGLGLEHDVFEVVDLLDGGEHSWSPHTFVRLDPIQPVGKVAHICQVKF
;
A
#
# COMPACT_ATOMS: atom_id res chain seq x y z
N MET A 1 36.02 2.74 -6.47
CA MET A 1 37.05 2.79 -5.42
C MET A 1 36.32 3.06 -4.12
N ILE A 2 36.63 2.34 -3.03
CA ILE A 2 36.05 2.60 -1.71
C ILE A 2 36.50 3.99 -1.24
N GLY A 3 35.58 4.81 -0.71
CA GLY A 3 35.91 6.12 -0.16
C GLY A 3 36.72 6.02 1.14
N ARG A 4 37.00 7.16 1.77
CA ARG A 4 37.76 7.18 3.05
C ARG A 4 37.06 6.39 4.14
N PHE A 5 35.74 6.43 4.18
CA PHE A 5 34.90 5.63 5.07
C PHE A 5 34.09 4.65 4.20
N PRO A 6 34.24 3.32 4.39
CA PRO A 6 33.42 2.34 3.70
C PRO A 6 31.94 2.51 4.06
N ILE A 7 31.08 2.72 3.04
CA ILE A 7 29.62 2.78 3.18
C ILE A 7 29.07 1.58 2.42
N THR A 8 28.51 0.61 3.11
CA THR A 8 28.02 -0.66 2.57
C THR A 8 26.60 -0.96 3.02
N ASP A 9 26.02 -2.03 2.52
CA ASP A 9 24.70 -2.55 2.89
C ASP A 9 23.61 -1.48 2.95
N ILE A 10 23.66 -0.55 1.98
CA ILE A 10 22.68 0.53 1.89
C ILE A 10 21.31 -0.06 1.57
N SER A 11 20.28 0.37 2.30
CA SER A 11 18.89 -0.07 2.14
C SER A 11 17.95 1.13 2.29
N PRO A 12 16.81 1.16 1.55
CA PRO A 12 16.40 0.19 0.53
C PRO A 12 17.08 0.42 -0.82
N VAL A 13 17.50 -0.65 -1.48
CA VAL A 13 18.03 -0.61 -2.84
C VAL A 13 17.37 -1.76 -3.62
N ILE A 14 16.72 -1.42 -4.73
CA ILE A 14 15.94 -2.36 -5.51
C ILE A 14 16.62 -2.59 -6.86
N TYR A 15 16.89 -3.85 -7.18
CA TYR A 15 17.36 -4.27 -8.50
C TYR A 15 16.34 -5.15 -9.20
N PHE A 16 16.16 -4.93 -10.50
CA PHE A 16 15.33 -5.76 -11.35
C PHE A 16 15.89 -5.78 -12.78
N GLY A 17 16.12 -6.96 -13.34
CA GLY A 17 16.69 -7.09 -14.69
C GLY A 17 18.08 -6.47 -14.87
N GLY A 18 18.83 -6.27 -13.79
CA GLY A 18 20.15 -5.61 -13.81
C GLY A 18 20.10 -4.10 -13.64
N GLU A 19 18.92 -3.49 -13.62
CA GLU A 19 18.69 -2.06 -13.42
C GLU A 19 18.33 -1.75 -11.96
N MET A 20 18.76 -0.57 -11.50
CA MET A 20 18.36 -0.04 -10.19
C MET A 20 17.03 0.71 -10.33
N LEU A 21 16.02 0.25 -9.61
CA LEU A 21 14.69 0.85 -9.60
C LEU A 21 14.51 1.85 -8.46
N GLY A 22 13.64 2.84 -8.66
CA GLY A 22 13.21 3.75 -7.60
C GLY A 22 12.42 3.04 -6.50
N VAL A 23 12.78 3.32 -5.26
CA VAL A 23 11.98 2.92 -4.09
C VAL A 23 10.63 3.60 -4.20
N LYS A 24 9.54 2.83 -4.14
CA LYS A 24 8.19 3.38 -4.22
C LYS A 24 7.86 4.19 -2.97
N ALA A 25 7.37 5.41 -3.17
CA ALA A 25 6.87 6.27 -2.12
C ALA A 25 5.69 7.10 -2.63
N VAL A 26 4.98 7.77 -1.72
CA VAL A 26 4.05 8.86 -2.02
C VAL A 26 4.47 10.11 -1.24
N PRO A 27 3.98 11.31 -1.58
CA PRO A 27 4.34 12.53 -0.86
C PRO A 27 4.10 12.40 0.66
N LEU A 28 5.05 12.91 1.44
CA LEU A 28 5.05 12.90 2.90
C LEU A 28 5.13 11.51 3.55
N GLU A 29 5.45 10.47 2.79
CA GLU A 29 5.70 9.13 3.35
C GLU A 29 7.13 9.05 3.93
N HIS A 30 7.25 8.52 5.15
CA HIS A 30 8.52 8.28 5.81
C HIS A 30 9.20 7.03 5.25
N ILE A 31 10.38 7.21 4.66
CA ILE A 31 11.21 6.13 4.09
C ILE A 31 12.38 5.88 5.03
N ALA A 32 12.42 4.75 5.70
CA ALA A 32 13.58 4.33 6.47
C ALA A 32 14.73 4.02 5.51
N VAL A 33 15.86 4.70 5.70
CA VAL A 33 17.11 4.43 4.97
C VAL A 33 18.19 4.05 5.96
N SER A 34 18.99 3.04 5.61
CA SER A 34 20.03 2.54 6.48
C SER A 34 21.29 2.17 5.72
N ALA A 35 22.43 2.18 6.41
CA ALA A 35 23.72 1.78 5.85
C ALA A 35 24.64 1.23 6.95
N THR A 36 25.57 0.37 6.58
CA THR A 36 26.71 0.01 7.43
C THR A 36 27.86 0.95 7.07
N VAL A 37 28.39 1.66 8.07
CA VAL A 37 29.48 2.62 7.88
C VAL A 37 30.59 2.33 8.87
N THR A 38 31.77 2.03 8.36
CA THR A 38 32.92 1.64 9.20
C THR A 38 34.09 2.60 9.09
N ARG A 39 34.89 2.65 10.16
CA ARG A 39 36.18 3.35 10.18
C ARG A 39 37.20 2.54 10.99
N GLU A 40 38.47 2.80 10.73
CA GLU A 40 39.57 2.35 11.60
C GLU A 40 39.75 3.24 12.82
N GLY A 41 40.26 2.69 13.91
CA GLY A 41 40.51 3.44 15.14
C GLY A 41 39.28 3.62 16.02
N HIS A 42 39.30 4.61 16.89
CA HIS A 42 38.29 4.85 17.93
C HIS A 42 37.61 6.23 17.83
N ASP A 43 37.99 7.02 16.84
CA ASP A 43 37.38 8.35 16.64
C ASP A 43 35.93 8.24 16.16
N SER A 44 35.14 9.23 16.46
CA SER A 44 33.71 9.27 16.13
C SER A 44 33.45 9.52 14.64
N LEU A 45 32.42 8.86 14.11
CA LEU A 45 31.88 9.09 12.77
C LEU A 45 30.60 9.89 12.84
N GLY A 46 30.47 10.89 11.95
CA GLY A 46 29.19 11.46 11.59
C GLY A 46 28.64 10.77 10.34
N VAL A 47 27.36 10.40 10.37
CA VAL A 47 26.68 9.78 9.22
C VAL A 47 25.38 10.51 8.94
N HIS A 48 25.18 10.92 7.68
CA HIS A 48 23.99 11.64 7.22
C HIS A 48 23.32 10.94 6.05
N ALA A 49 22.00 10.94 6.03
CA ALA A 49 21.20 10.66 4.84
C ALA A 49 20.84 11.97 4.14
N LEU A 50 21.13 12.05 2.84
CA LEU A 50 20.91 13.20 1.99
C LEU A 50 19.73 12.92 1.07
N LEU A 51 18.75 13.83 1.00
CA LEU A 51 17.60 13.71 0.10
C LEU A 51 17.71 14.75 -1.01
N TYR A 52 17.56 14.30 -2.26
CA TYR A 52 17.60 15.13 -3.45
C TYR A 52 16.24 15.13 -4.14
N ASN A 53 15.77 16.32 -4.51
CA ASN A 53 14.51 16.50 -5.24
C ASN A 53 14.65 16.10 -6.73
N PRO A 54 13.53 16.10 -7.50
CA PRO A 54 13.56 15.75 -8.93
C PRO A 54 14.48 16.64 -9.80
N GLN A 55 14.81 17.84 -9.33
CA GLN A 55 15.76 18.75 -10.01
C GLN A 55 17.23 18.45 -9.65
N GLY A 56 17.47 17.46 -8.78
CA GLY A 56 18.79 17.04 -8.33
C GLY A 56 19.40 17.92 -7.23
N ASN A 57 18.62 18.84 -6.65
CA ASN A 57 19.07 19.68 -5.54
C ASN A 57 18.91 18.93 -4.20
N GLU A 58 19.90 19.04 -3.33
CA GLU A 58 19.78 18.59 -1.94
C GLU A 58 18.76 19.47 -1.22
N VAL A 59 17.73 18.85 -0.65
CA VAL A 59 16.63 19.55 0.05
C VAL A 59 16.52 19.16 1.53
N SER A 60 17.13 18.05 1.92
CA SER A 60 17.14 17.61 3.30
C SER A 60 18.42 16.83 3.60
N ARG A 61 18.90 16.98 4.81
CA ARG A 61 20.04 16.28 5.39
C ARG A 61 19.66 15.85 6.79
N VAL A 62 19.60 14.55 7.01
CA VAL A 62 19.17 13.96 8.28
C VAL A 62 20.32 13.20 8.90
N VAL A 63 20.60 13.46 10.20
CA VAL A 63 21.59 12.70 10.96
C VAL A 63 21.10 11.26 11.11
N MET A 64 21.93 10.32 10.72
CA MET A 64 21.65 8.89 10.93
C MET A 64 22.13 8.48 12.31
N ARG A 65 21.33 7.67 12.98
CA ARG A 65 21.66 7.14 14.32
C ARG A 65 22.02 5.67 14.20
N GLU A 66 22.99 5.26 14.98
CA GLU A 66 23.33 3.85 15.11
C GLU A 66 22.16 3.07 15.72
N VAL A 67 21.73 2.00 15.05
CA VAL A 67 20.55 1.21 15.46
C VAL A 67 20.78 0.54 16.81
N TRP A 68 21.97 -0.06 16.98
CA TRP A 68 22.46 -0.63 18.23
C TRP A 68 23.94 -0.29 18.39
N SER A 69 24.33 0.17 19.56
CA SER A 69 25.72 0.55 19.83
C SER A 69 26.71 -0.57 19.50
N GLY A 70 27.71 -0.25 18.67
CA GLY A 70 28.77 -1.18 18.24
C GLY A 70 28.41 -2.08 17.07
N THR A 71 27.32 -1.76 16.33
CA THR A 71 26.94 -2.51 15.12
C THR A 71 27.38 -1.83 13.83
N ASP A 72 27.86 -0.59 13.88
CA ASP A 72 28.17 0.24 12.73
C ASP A 72 27.00 0.40 11.74
N ARG A 73 25.78 0.03 12.18
CA ARG A 73 24.55 0.11 11.40
C ARG A 73 23.78 1.37 11.73
N TYR A 74 23.63 2.27 10.76
CA TYR A 74 23.01 3.58 10.92
C TYR A 74 21.68 3.63 10.18
N GLU A 75 20.68 4.35 10.74
CA GLU A 75 19.36 4.54 10.17
C GLU A 75 18.87 5.98 10.32
N ALA A 76 18.09 6.44 9.32
CA ALA A 76 17.32 7.67 9.36
C ALA A 76 16.05 7.54 8.51
N HIS A 77 15.13 8.50 8.66
CA HIS A 77 13.94 8.59 7.83
C HIS A 77 14.02 9.80 6.90
N LEU A 78 13.77 9.58 5.62
CA LEU A 78 13.67 10.60 4.60
C LEU A 78 12.22 10.80 4.18
N VAL A 79 11.83 12.05 3.93
CA VAL A 79 10.44 12.43 3.62
C VAL A 79 10.40 13.27 2.35
N PRO A 80 10.16 12.66 1.17
CA PRO A 80 9.92 13.42 -0.06
C PRO A 80 8.58 14.16 0.03
N THR A 81 8.53 15.39 -0.45
CA THR A 81 7.37 16.27 -0.25
C THR A 81 6.50 16.46 -1.49
N SER A 82 6.92 15.98 -2.66
CA SER A 82 6.19 16.07 -3.92
C SER A 82 6.41 14.84 -4.78
N GLU A 83 5.54 14.65 -5.76
CA GLU A 83 5.68 13.59 -6.77
C GLU A 83 6.93 13.79 -7.63
N GLY A 84 7.42 12.69 -8.24
CA GLY A 84 8.51 12.68 -9.19
C GLY A 84 9.69 11.78 -8.83
N ALA A 85 10.77 11.90 -9.60
CA ALA A 85 11.99 11.10 -9.47
C ALA A 85 12.95 11.73 -8.44
N TRP A 86 12.87 11.30 -7.20
CA TRP A 86 13.76 11.69 -6.11
C TRP A 86 14.97 10.77 -6.02
N SER A 87 15.94 11.11 -5.19
CA SER A 87 17.04 10.21 -4.86
C SER A 87 17.62 10.50 -3.49
N PHE A 88 18.33 9.53 -2.91
CA PHE A 88 19.06 9.71 -1.67
C PHE A 88 20.51 9.25 -1.81
N ALA A 89 21.36 9.73 -0.91
CA ALA A 89 22.73 9.25 -0.74
C ALA A 89 23.07 9.24 0.75
N ILE A 90 24.10 8.47 1.11
CA ILE A 90 24.66 8.43 2.47
C ILE A 90 26.01 9.14 2.45
N GLU A 91 26.20 10.05 3.39
CA GLU A 91 27.46 10.76 3.61
C GLU A 91 28.04 10.35 4.97
N ALA A 92 29.29 9.97 4.99
CA ALA A 92 30.04 9.69 6.22
C ALA A 92 31.27 10.63 6.32
N PHE A 93 31.60 11.07 7.51
CA PHE A 93 32.74 11.97 7.75
C PHE A 93 33.30 11.74 9.15
N ASP A 94 34.58 12.11 9.32
CA ASP A 94 35.22 12.21 10.65
C ASP A 94 34.59 13.37 11.42
N ASP A 95 34.09 13.08 12.64
CA ASP A 95 33.51 14.09 13.52
C ASP A 95 34.49 14.45 14.65
N PRO A 96 35.31 15.49 14.46
CA PRO A 96 36.31 15.83 15.44
C PRO A 96 35.73 16.42 16.72
N PHE A 97 34.51 16.97 16.70
CA PHE A 97 33.89 17.47 17.93
C PHE A 97 33.40 16.32 18.81
N GLN A 98 32.71 15.36 18.25
CA GLN A 98 32.28 14.18 19.00
C GLN A 98 33.48 13.39 19.54
N THR A 99 34.53 13.23 18.73
CA THR A 99 35.80 12.60 19.20
C THR A 99 36.40 13.35 20.37
N TRP A 100 36.53 14.68 20.26
CA TRP A 100 37.05 15.51 21.31
C TRP A 100 36.20 15.47 22.59
N GLU A 101 34.87 15.52 22.43
CA GLU A 101 33.93 15.45 23.53
C GLU A 101 34.09 14.12 24.29
N HIS A 102 34.06 13.00 23.57
CA HIS A 102 34.23 11.66 24.14
C HIS A 102 35.56 11.52 24.90
N ASP A 103 36.65 11.85 24.24
CA ASP A 103 37.98 11.73 24.82
C ASP A 103 38.17 12.65 26.05
N SER A 104 37.69 13.89 25.94
CA SER A 104 37.82 14.85 27.04
C SER A 104 36.98 14.48 28.26
N ALA A 105 35.79 13.89 28.04
CA ALA A 105 34.95 13.35 29.12
C ALA A 105 35.66 12.28 29.95
N ILE A 106 36.62 11.55 29.36
CA ILE A 106 37.43 10.53 30.03
C ILE A 106 38.73 11.14 30.62
N LYS A 107 39.45 11.93 29.83
CA LYS A 107 40.77 12.46 30.18
C LYS A 107 40.73 13.54 31.28
N ILE A 108 39.71 14.43 31.25
CA ILE A 108 39.63 15.53 32.22
C ILE A 108 39.45 15.07 33.66
N PRO A 109 38.50 14.18 33.98
CA PRO A 109 38.41 13.61 35.33
C PRO A 109 39.65 12.86 35.76
N ALA A 110 40.31 12.18 34.81
CA ALA A 110 41.57 11.47 35.06
C ALA A 110 42.79 12.40 35.18
N LYS A 111 42.64 13.70 34.93
CA LYS A 111 43.70 14.72 34.90
C LYS A 111 44.81 14.45 33.87
N ILE A 112 44.46 13.84 32.75
CA ILE A 112 45.36 13.50 31.64
C ILE A 112 45.21 14.58 30.55
N ASP A 113 46.30 15.08 30.02
CA ASP A 113 46.39 16.01 28.88
C ASP A 113 45.47 17.24 28.96
N LEU A 114 45.19 17.77 30.16
CA LEU A 114 44.22 18.82 30.40
C LEU A 114 44.39 20.02 29.46
N GLN A 115 45.61 20.53 29.32
CA GLN A 115 45.90 21.68 28.47
C GLN A 115 45.60 21.36 27.02
N LEU A 116 45.94 20.18 26.52
CA LEU A 116 45.68 19.72 25.17
C LEU A 116 44.18 19.59 24.90
N CYS A 117 43.41 19.03 25.87
CA CYS A 117 41.95 18.95 25.77
C CYS A 117 41.31 20.33 25.56
N PHE A 118 41.74 21.34 26.35
CA PHE A 118 41.20 22.71 26.22
C PHE A 118 41.64 23.41 24.92
N MET A 119 42.91 23.27 24.51
CA MET A 119 43.38 23.80 23.24
C MET A 119 42.66 23.21 22.02
N THR A 120 42.41 21.88 22.07
CA THR A 120 41.65 21.20 20.99
C THR A 120 40.21 21.69 20.98
N GLY A 121 39.53 21.78 22.12
CA GLY A 121 38.17 22.31 22.21
C GLY A 121 38.07 23.74 21.69
N GLU A 122 39.02 24.62 22.10
CA GLU A 122 39.06 25.98 21.57
C GLU A 122 39.17 26.02 20.06
N LEU A 123 40.08 25.22 19.47
CA LEU A 123 40.25 25.16 18.01
C LEU A 123 38.96 24.73 17.32
N LEU A 124 38.27 23.73 17.81
CA LEU A 124 37.03 23.23 17.23
C LEU A 124 35.91 24.26 17.35
N LEU A 125 35.73 24.90 18.51
CA LEU A 125 34.72 25.95 18.68
C LEU A 125 35.01 27.17 17.78
N LYS A 126 36.26 27.57 17.60
CA LYS A 126 36.66 28.62 16.66
C LYS A 126 36.40 28.24 15.20
N GLN A 127 36.68 26.98 14.82
CA GLN A 127 36.35 26.48 13.47
C GLN A 127 34.84 26.51 13.21
N ALA A 128 34.03 26.09 14.16
CA ALA A 128 32.57 26.14 14.08
C ALA A 128 32.06 27.58 13.91
N LEU A 129 32.65 28.54 14.66
CA LEU A 129 32.30 29.95 14.56
C LEU A 129 32.69 30.57 13.19
N LEU A 130 33.76 30.08 12.57
CA LEU A 130 34.12 30.50 11.21
C LEU A 130 33.15 29.96 10.16
N ILE A 131 32.62 28.74 10.35
CA ILE A 131 31.63 28.11 9.49
C ILE A 131 30.25 28.77 9.65
N ASN A 132 29.85 29.01 10.91
CA ASN A 132 28.57 29.63 11.25
C ASN A 132 28.77 30.85 12.16
N LYS A 133 28.90 32.02 11.58
CA LYS A 133 29.10 33.29 12.29
C LYS A 133 27.92 33.67 13.20
N GLY A 134 26.72 33.15 12.91
CA GLY A 134 25.52 33.37 13.73
C GLY A 134 25.56 32.65 15.10
N ALA A 135 26.48 31.71 15.31
CA ALA A 135 26.62 30.99 16.57
C ALA A 135 27.48 31.72 17.61
N GLY A 136 27.82 33.00 17.40
CA GLY A 136 28.70 33.78 18.28
C GLY A 136 28.22 33.83 19.74
N ASP A 137 26.94 34.00 19.95
CA ASP A 137 26.34 34.08 21.30
C ASP A 137 26.46 32.78 22.09
N ILE A 138 26.52 31.63 21.41
CA ILE A 138 26.66 30.28 22.02
C ILE A 138 28.13 29.92 22.18
N LEU A 139 28.93 30.07 21.11
CA LEU A 139 30.29 29.53 21.07
C LEU A 139 31.35 30.46 21.75
N THR A 140 31.19 31.80 21.71
CA THR A 140 32.15 32.71 22.27
C THR A 140 32.28 32.60 23.79
N PRO A 141 31.20 32.50 24.58
CA PRO A 141 31.30 32.25 26.03
C PRO A 141 32.01 30.93 26.34
N ALA A 142 31.74 29.86 25.59
CA ALA A 142 32.37 28.57 25.72
C ALA A 142 33.89 28.61 25.48
N ILE A 143 34.32 29.29 24.40
CA ILE A 143 35.75 29.53 24.09
C ILE A 143 36.41 30.24 25.25
N THR A 144 35.79 31.26 25.81
CA THR A 144 36.33 32.05 26.93
C THR A 144 36.41 31.18 28.22
N ALA A 145 35.42 30.34 28.46
CA ALA A 145 35.34 29.48 29.64
C ALA A 145 36.47 28.43 29.68
N LEU A 146 36.89 27.88 28.54
CA LEU A 146 37.93 26.87 28.41
C LEU A 146 39.27 27.30 29.06
N PHE A 147 39.57 28.62 29.05
CA PHE A 147 40.81 29.15 29.63
C PHE A 147 40.58 30.02 30.86
N ASN A 148 39.38 30.03 31.45
CA ASN A 148 39.10 30.77 32.67
C ASN A 148 39.73 30.11 33.90
N PRO A 149 40.78 30.74 34.54
CA PRO A 149 41.48 30.12 35.67
C PRO A 149 40.64 30.04 36.94
N LYS A 150 39.49 30.70 36.99
CA LYS A 150 38.56 30.66 38.12
C LYS A 150 37.64 29.41 38.08
N LEU A 151 37.57 28.71 36.96
CA LEU A 151 36.81 27.50 36.80
C LEU A 151 37.71 26.26 36.96
N SER A 152 37.18 25.22 37.57
CA SER A 152 37.79 23.90 37.56
C SER A 152 37.91 23.33 36.16
N ALA A 153 38.71 22.30 35.95
CA ALA A 153 38.86 21.63 34.69
C ALA A 153 37.51 21.06 34.19
N GLN A 154 36.72 20.52 35.11
CA GLN A 154 35.41 19.98 34.83
C GLN A 154 34.40 21.08 34.37
N GLU A 155 34.32 22.17 35.12
CA GLU A 155 33.46 23.30 34.80
C GLU A 155 33.78 23.93 33.42
N ARG A 156 35.07 23.98 33.05
CA ARG A 156 35.52 24.47 31.71
C ARG A 156 35.02 23.56 30.60
N PHE A 157 35.09 22.23 30.79
CA PHE A 157 34.61 21.25 29.85
C PHE A 157 33.07 21.31 29.71
N GLU A 158 32.35 21.34 30.83
CA GLU A 158 30.88 21.45 30.85
C GLU A 158 30.42 22.73 30.16
N ALA A 159 31.10 23.85 30.34
CA ALA A 159 30.78 25.10 29.64
C ALA A 159 30.99 25.01 28.11
N ALA A 160 31.85 24.11 27.62
CA ALA A 160 32.13 23.89 26.23
C ALA A 160 31.30 22.72 25.59
N THR A 161 30.52 22.02 26.40
CA THR A 161 29.70 20.86 26.00
C THR A 161 28.25 20.96 26.49
N THR A 162 27.73 22.17 26.61
CA THR A 162 26.31 22.40 26.96
C THR A 162 25.37 21.77 25.91
N ALA A 163 24.13 21.54 26.30
CA ALA A 163 23.12 20.99 25.36
C ALA A 163 22.97 21.86 24.09
N GLU A 164 23.07 23.18 24.22
CA GLU A 164 23.00 24.13 23.08
C GLU A 164 24.20 23.98 22.13
N ILE A 165 25.41 23.80 22.67
CA ILE A 165 26.62 23.58 21.87
C ILE A 165 26.56 22.22 21.15
N LYS A 166 26.13 21.17 21.85
CA LYS A 166 25.92 19.84 21.25
C LYS A 166 24.89 19.89 20.14
N ALA A 167 23.77 20.57 20.34
CA ALA A 167 22.75 20.79 19.30
C ALA A 167 23.33 21.55 18.10
N HIS A 168 24.14 22.60 18.35
CA HIS A 168 24.79 23.32 17.26
C HIS A 168 25.70 22.41 16.42
N PHE A 169 26.54 21.56 17.04
CA PHE A 169 27.40 20.64 16.30
C PHE A 169 26.65 19.47 15.67
N HIS A 170 25.51 19.09 16.23
CA HIS A 170 24.60 18.14 15.59
C HIS A 170 24.05 18.69 14.27
N ASP A 171 23.62 19.96 14.27
CA ASP A 171 23.02 20.60 13.09
C ASP A 171 24.08 21.13 12.11
N HIS A 172 25.24 21.52 12.61
CA HIS A 172 26.36 22.14 11.87
C HIS A 172 27.71 21.47 12.19
N PRO A 173 27.89 20.17 11.88
CA PRO A 173 29.11 19.44 12.23
C PRO A 173 30.31 19.96 11.43
N ILE A 174 31.49 19.91 12.05
CA ILE A 174 32.76 20.06 11.37
C ILE A 174 33.06 18.74 10.64
N LYS A 175 32.91 18.74 9.33
CA LYS A 175 33.13 17.54 8.52
C LYS A 175 34.56 17.46 8.03
N ARG A 176 35.29 16.42 8.43
CA ARG A 176 36.59 16.08 7.88
C ARG A 176 36.53 14.84 7.02
N LEU A 177 37.25 14.85 5.91
CA LEU A 177 37.38 13.70 4.99
C LEU A 177 36.05 13.09 4.52
N PRO A 178 35.04 13.89 4.09
CA PRO A 178 33.73 13.37 3.76
C PRO A 178 33.80 12.34 2.62
N THR A 179 33.01 11.28 2.77
CA THR A 179 32.76 10.27 1.75
C THR A 179 31.27 10.20 1.49
N THR A 180 30.85 10.29 0.24
CA THR A 180 29.44 10.19 -0.13
C THR A 180 29.23 9.00 -1.06
N SER A 181 28.19 8.21 -0.82
CA SER A 181 27.79 7.11 -1.70
C SER A 181 27.29 7.62 -3.05
N GLN A 182 27.07 6.71 -4.00
CA GLN A 182 26.23 7.02 -5.16
C GLN A 182 24.81 7.41 -4.73
N ARG A 183 24.05 7.99 -5.65
CA ARG A 183 22.63 8.27 -5.43
C ARG A 183 21.79 7.04 -5.73
N PHE A 184 20.76 6.81 -4.89
CA PHE A 184 19.79 5.72 -5.01
C PHE A 184 18.42 6.33 -5.32
N PRO A 185 17.72 5.84 -6.34
CA PRO A 185 16.49 6.47 -6.79
C PRO A 185 15.32 6.18 -5.83
N ILE A 186 14.41 7.16 -5.73
CA ILE A 186 13.10 7.05 -5.08
C ILE A 186 12.06 7.51 -6.11
N GLN A 187 11.08 6.67 -6.39
CA GLN A 187 9.95 7.04 -7.23
C GLN A 187 8.78 7.46 -6.35
N VAL A 188 8.49 8.75 -6.33
CA VAL A 188 7.36 9.31 -5.57
C VAL A 188 6.16 9.43 -6.51
N GLU A 189 5.17 8.58 -6.27
CA GLU A 189 3.96 8.46 -7.06
C GLU A 189 2.80 9.21 -6.39
N PRO A 190 1.69 9.48 -7.09
CA PRO A 190 0.51 10.10 -6.50
C PRO A 190 0.00 9.33 -5.27
N THR A 191 -0.60 10.02 -4.31
CA THR A 191 -1.13 9.41 -3.08
C THR A 191 -2.11 8.26 -3.40
N ARG A 192 -2.85 8.34 -4.51
CA ARG A 192 -3.74 7.29 -5.01
C ARG A 192 -3.03 5.96 -5.26
N ALA A 193 -1.74 5.95 -5.57
CA ALA A 193 -0.94 4.73 -5.73
C ALA A 193 -0.78 3.94 -4.41
N LEU A 194 -1.01 4.54 -3.26
CA LEU A 194 -0.95 3.91 -1.94
C LEU A 194 -2.31 3.78 -1.27
N VAL A 195 -3.17 4.81 -1.37
CA VAL A 195 -4.40 4.96 -0.57
C VAL A 195 -5.63 4.84 -1.44
N GLY A 196 -6.56 3.97 -1.06
CA GLY A 196 -7.85 3.84 -1.73
C GLY A 196 -8.83 2.95 -0.98
N SER A 197 -10.11 3.25 -1.14
CA SER A 197 -11.22 2.39 -0.72
C SER A 197 -11.99 2.00 -1.97
N TRP A 198 -11.91 0.72 -2.35
CA TRP A 198 -12.40 0.19 -3.60
C TRP A 198 -13.73 -0.53 -3.42
N TYR A 199 -14.65 -0.31 -4.34
CA TYR A 199 -15.89 -1.07 -4.46
C TYR A 199 -16.01 -1.66 -5.85
N GLU A 200 -16.45 -2.90 -5.97
CA GLU A 200 -16.63 -3.58 -7.25
C GLU A 200 -18.10 -3.93 -7.44
N PHE A 201 -18.67 -3.62 -8.60
CA PHE A 201 -19.95 -4.15 -9.04
C PHE A 201 -20.02 -4.36 -10.54
N PHE A 202 -20.94 -5.22 -10.96
CA PHE A 202 -21.28 -5.43 -12.38
C PHE A 202 -22.38 -4.46 -12.80
N PRO A 203 -22.15 -3.55 -13.78
CA PRO A 203 -23.18 -2.61 -14.23
C PRO A 203 -24.48 -3.31 -14.67
N ARG A 204 -24.35 -4.52 -15.26
CA ARG A 204 -25.51 -5.32 -15.71
C ARG A 204 -26.43 -5.79 -14.58
N SER A 205 -25.96 -5.81 -13.33
CA SER A 205 -26.77 -6.18 -12.15
C SER A 205 -27.37 -4.98 -11.43
N GLU A 206 -26.77 -3.79 -11.58
CA GLU A 206 -27.25 -2.59 -10.91
C GLU A 206 -28.46 -1.97 -11.62
N GLY A 207 -29.60 -2.03 -10.95
CA GLY A 207 -30.90 -1.68 -11.52
C GLY A 207 -31.52 -2.76 -12.40
N ALA A 208 -30.96 -3.97 -12.39
CA ALA A 208 -31.60 -5.14 -13.01
C ALA A 208 -32.94 -5.47 -12.35
N VAL A 209 -33.90 -5.96 -13.15
CA VAL A 209 -35.26 -6.23 -12.68
C VAL A 209 -35.66 -7.67 -13.02
N ARG A 210 -36.19 -8.37 -12.01
CA ARG A 210 -36.80 -9.69 -12.18
C ARG A 210 -38.26 -9.50 -12.65
N ASN A 211 -38.56 -10.02 -13.81
CA ASN A 211 -39.89 -9.93 -14.46
C ASN A 211 -40.85 -10.97 -13.83
N ALA A 212 -42.16 -10.79 -14.10
CA ALA A 212 -43.18 -11.68 -13.56
C ALA A 212 -43.10 -13.13 -14.13
N ASP A 213 -42.50 -13.31 -15.30
CA ASP A 213 -42.22 -14.61 -15.94
C ASP A 213 -40.94 -15.30 -15.41
N GLY A 214 -40.23 -14.63 -14.48
CA GLY A 214 -38.99 -15.12 -13.90
C GLY A 214 -37.73 -14.73 -14.69
N SER A 215 -37.86 -14.13 -15.87
CA SER A 215 -36.72 -13.58 -16.62
C SER A 215 -36.11 -12.38 -15.89
N VAL A 216 -34.86 -12.03 -16.23
CA VAL A 216 -34.18 -10.87 -15.68
C VAL A 216 -33.84 -9.89 -16.79
N THR A 217 -34.30 -8.65 -16.66
CA THR A 217 -33.83 -7.55 -17.50
C THR A 217 -32.53 -7.00 -16.96
N SER A 218 -31.51 -6.91 -17.83
CA SER A 218 -30.18 -6.40 -17.49
C SER A 218 -30.24 -4.96 -17.02
N GLY A 219 -29.37 -4.62 -16.05
CA GLY A 219 -29.01 -3.24 -15.77
C GLY A 219 -28.16 -2.65 -16.90
N THR A 220 -28.04 -1.33 -16.89
CA THR A 220 -27.28 -0.52 -17.86
C THR A 220 -26.46 0.53 -17.12
N PHE A 221 -25.58 1.28 -17.79
CA PHE A 221 -24.91 2.43 -17.17
C PHE A 221 -25.91 3.43 -16.60
N ASN A 222 -27.02 3.69 -17.30
CA ASN A 222 -28.05 4.61 -16.83
C ASN A 222 -28.77 4.11 -15.57
N SER A 223 -29.11 2.83 -15.47
CA SER A 223 -29.71 2.27 -14.26
C SER A 223 -28.72 2.20 -13.09
N ALA A 224 -27.45 1.90 -13.37
CA ALA A 224 -26.37 1.83 -12.37
C ALA A 224 -26.03 3.19 -11.75
N LEU A 225 -26.40 4.32 -12.37
CA LEU A 225 -26.26 5.67 -11.78
C LEU A 225 -26.87 5.75 -10.37
N THR A 226 -27.98 5.06 -10.14
CA THR A 226 -28.68 5.07 -8.85
C THR A 226 -27.84 4.47 -7.72
N ARG A 227 -26.93 3.55 -8.04
CA ARG A 227 -26.06 2.90 -7.06
C ARG A 227 -24.87 3.77 -6.64
N LEU A 228 -24.41 4.68 -7.50
CA LEU A 228 -23.26 5.54 -7.25
C LEU A 228 -23.39 6.34 -5.93
N ALA A 229 -24.59 6.88 -5.66
CA ALA A 229 -24.84 7.63 -4.42
C ALA A 229 -24.65 6.76 -3.17
N ALA A 230 -25.06 5.49 -3.20
CA ALA A 230 -24.90 4.57 -2.09
C ALA A 230 -23.42 4.17 -1.92
N VAL A 231 -22.68 3.95 -3.00
CA VAL A 231 -21.23 3.68 -2.96
C VAL A 231 -20.47 4.88 -2.37
N ALA A 232 -20.78 6.10 -2.80
CA ALA A 232 -20.21 7.32 -2.24
C ALA A 232 -20.55 7.51 -0.76
N LYS A 233 -21.80 7.22 -0.34
CA LYS A 233 -22.26 7.28 1.06
C LYS A 233 -21.48 6.30 1.95
N MET A 234 -21.18 5.10 1.46
CA MET A 234 -20.31 4.15 2.15
C MET A 234 -18.85 4.59 2.24
N GLY A 235 -18.48 5.69 1.58
CA GLY A 235 -17.16 6.28 1.67
C GLY A 235 -16.12 5.66 0.74
N PHE A 236 -16.50 4.87 -0.25
CA PHE A 236 -15.62 4.40 -1.31
C PHE A 236 -15.25 5.54 -2.25
N ASP A 237 -14.02 5.51 -2.76
CA ASP A 237 -13.48 6.54 -3.65
C ASP A 237 -13.00 5.98 -5.00
N ILE A 238 -13.01 4.66 -5.16
CA ILE A 238 -12.75 3.98 -6.43
C ILE A 238 -13.86 2.94 -6.66
N LEU A 239 -14.46 3.00 -7.85
CA LEU A 239 -15.41 2.01 -8.31
C LEU A 239 -14.78 1.20 -9.44
N TYR A 240 -14.52 -0.07 -9.20
CA TYR A 240 -14.02 -0.99 -10.19
C TYR A 240 -15.20 -1.68 -10.92
N LEU A 241 -15.15 -1.64 -12.25
CA LEU A 241 -16.08 -2.30 -13.15
C LEU A 241 -15.38 -3.49 -13.82
N PRO A 242 -15.91 -4.73 -13.69
CA PRO A 242 -15.54 -5.83 -14.56
C PRO A 242 -15.65 -5.44 -16.03
N PRO A 243 -15.07 -6.21 -16.99
CA PRO A 243 -15.03 -5.80 -18.38
C PRO A 243 -16.39 -5.35 -18.91
N ILE A 244 -16.44 -4.15 -19.49
CA ILE A 244 -17.63 -3.49 -20.03
C ILE A 244 -17.77 -3.65 -21.55
N HIS A 245 -16.92 -4.50 -22.12
CA HIS A 245 -16.79 -4.71 -23.56
C HIS A 245 -17.82 -5.73 -24.09
N PRO A 246 -18.03 -5.78 -25.41
CA PRO A 246 -18.85 -6.83 -26.04
C PRO A 246 -18.37 -8.22 -25.65
N ILE A 247 -19.31 -9.13 -25.38
CA ILE A 247 -19.03 -10.50 -24.92
C ILE A 247 -19.19 -11.46 -26.09
N GLY A 248 -18.27 -12.42 -26.24
CA GLY A 248 -18.33 -13.44 -27.29
C GLY A 248 -19.57 -14.36 -27.20
N GLU A 249 -19.97 -14.90 -28.31
CA GLU A 249 -21.09 -15.84 -28.43
C GLU A 249 -20.60 -17.28 -28.47
N SER A 250 -19.48 -17.53 -29.14
CA SER A 250 -18.89 -18.86 -29.30
C SER A 250 -18.42 -19.41 -27.96
N PHE A 251 -18.85 -20.64 -27.64
CA PHE A 251 -18.56 -21.29 -26.36
C PHE A 251 -19.01 -20.52 -25.13
N ARG A 252 -19.99 -19.63 -25.28
CA ARG A 252 -20.56 -18.84 -24.19
C ARG A 252 -20.90 -19.75 -23.00
N LYS A 253 -20.59 -19.28 -21.79
CA LYS A 253 -20.92 -20.00 -20.56
C LYS A 253 -22.28 -19.58 -20.06
N GLY A 254 -23.04 -20.56 -19.58
CA GLY A 254 -24.30 -20.33 -18.88
C GLY A 254 -24.12 -20.35 -17.36
N LYS A 255 -25.25 -20.35 -16.64
CA LYS A 255 -25.32 -20.32 -15.17
C LYS A 255 -24.37 -21.33 -14.52
N ASN A 256 -23.71 -20.89 -13.44
CA ASN A 256 -22.75 -21.71 -12.71
C ASN A 256 -21.71 -22.42 -13.60
N ASN A 257 -21.24 -21.72 -14.66
CA ASN A 257 -20.22 -22.18 -15.61
C ASN A 257 -20.66 -23.41 -16.47
N THR A 258 -21.96 -23.58 -16.74
CA THR A 258 -22.41 -24.63 -17.65
C THR A 258 -21.90 -24.41 -19.07
N LEU A 259 -21.61 -25.51 -19.80
CA LEU A 259 -21.19 -25.48 -21.20
C LEU A 259 -22.39 -25.40 -22.18
N VAL A 260 -23.62 -25.47 -21.68
CA VAL A 260 -24.85 -25.40 -22.46
C VAL A 260 -25.62 -24.16 -22.03
N PRO A 261 -25.32 -23.00 -22.61
CA PRO A 261 -26.00 -21.77 -22.28
C PRO A 261 -27.43 -21.77 -22.85
N THR A 262 -28.30 -20.99 -22.23
CA THR A 262 -29.62 -20.61 -22.77
C THR A 262 -29.52 -19.25 -23.47
N GLU A 263 -30.53 -18.88 -24.26
CA GLU A 263 -30.54 -17.55 -24.90
C GLU A 263 -30.57 -16.37 -23.93
N SER A 264 -30.99 -16.61 -22.67
CA SER A 264 -31.04 -15.61 -21.61
C SER A 264 -29.75 -15.48 -20.80
N ASP A 265 -28.73 -16.33 -21.04
CA ASP A 265 -27.48 -16.27 -20.30
C ASP A 265 -26.59 -15.12 -20.82
N PRO A 266 -26.16 -14.19 -19.95
CA PRO A 266 -25.46 -12.99 -20.37
C PRO A 266 -24.01 -13.23 -20.80
N GLY A 267 -23.47 -14.43 -20.60
CA GLY A 267 -22.06 -14.76 -20.83
C GLY A 267 -21.12 -14.16 -19.78
N VAL A 268 -19.83 -14.44 -19.95
CA VAL A 268 -18.76 -14.02 -19.05
C VAL A 268 -18.13 -12.73 -19.55
N PRO A 269 -18.11 -11.65 -18.77
CA PRO A 269 -17.52 -10.37 -19.20
C PRO A 269 -16.05 -10.47 -19.66
N TRP A 270 -15.30 -11.40 -19.11
CA TRP A 270 -13.88 -11.63 -19.47
C TRP A 270 -13.70 -12.36 -20.82
N ALA A 271 -14.76 -12.89 -21.42
CA ALA A 271 -14.74 -13.39 -22.80
C ALA A 271 -14.97 -12.23 -23.78
N ILE A 272 -13.99 -11.32 -23.86
CA ILE A 272 -14.08 -10.04 -24.54
C ILE A 272 -14.09 -10.19 -26.06
N GLY A 273 -15.02 -9.51 -26.70
CA GLY A 273 -15.07 -9.30 -28.13
C GLY A 273 -16.18 -10.08 -28.84
N SER A 274 -16.87 -9.40 -29.74
CA SER A 274 -17.90 -9.94 -30.66
C SER A 274 -17.88 -9.15 -31.97
N SER A 275 -18.91 -9.35 -32.81
CA SER A 275 -19.13 -8.51 -34.01
C SER A 275 -19.32 -7.01 -33.67
N ASP A 276 -19.68 -6.69 -32.43
CA ASP A 276 -19.88 -5.32 -31.94
C ASP A 276 -18.58 -4.60 -31.51
N GLY A 277 -17.46 -5.31 -31.50
CA GLY A 277 -16.16 -4.74 -31.21
C GLY A 277 -15.32 -5.51 -30.15
N GLY A 278 -14.22 -4.93 -29.73
CA GLY A 278 -13.25 -5.49 -28.79
C GLY A 278 -13.05 -4.62 -27.55
N HIS A 279 -11.79 -4.51 -27.13
CA HIS A 279 -11.38 -3.83 -25.89
C HIS A 279 -11.57 -2.31 -25.88
N ASP A 280 -11.93 -1.68 -26.97
CA ASP A 280 -12.22 -0.25 -27.09
C ASP A 280 -13.70 0.02 -27.40
N ALA A 281 -14.56 -0.99 -27.30
CA ALA A 281 -16.00 -0.91 -27.49
C ALA A 281 -16.77 -1.15 -26.19
N ILE A 282 -17.98 -0.60 -26.10
CA ILE A 282 -18.94 -0.84 -25.03
C ILE A 282 -19.87 -1.98 -25.44
N ASN A 283 -20.15 -2.89 -24.49
CA ASN A 283 -21.21 -3.89 -24.67
C ASN A 283 -22.57 -3.19 -24.89
N PRO A 284 -23.24 -3.43 -26.03
CA PRO A 284 -24.52 -2.78 -26.36
C PRO A 284 -25.60 -2.98 -25.28
N GLU A 285 -25.57 -4.09 -24.54
CA GLU A 285 -26.50 -4.36 -23.43
C GLU A 285 -26.33 -3.40 -22.24
N LEU A 286 -25.15 -2.80 -22.09
CA LEU A 286 -24.87 -1.81 -21.03
C LEU A 286 -25.22 -0.38 -21.47
N GLY A 287 -25.34 -0.13 -22.76
CA GLY A 287 -25.61 1.18 -23.36
C GLY A 287 -24.58 1.58 -24.41
N THR A 288 -24.47 2.89 -24.62
CA THR A 288 -23.56 3.50 -25.59
C THR A 288 -22.32 4.09 -24.92
N MET A 289 -21.34 4.50 -25.73
CA MET A 289 -20.18 5.27 -25.25
C MET A 289 -20.62 6.57 -24.57
N ALA A 290 -21.66 7.24 -25.06
CA ALA A 290 -22.20 8.45 -24.43
C ALA A 290 -22.79 8.16 -23.03
N ASP A 291 -23.49 7.03 -22.87
CA ASP A 291 -24.01 6.61 -21.55
C ASP A 291 -22.86 6.32 -20.57
N PHE A 292 -21.78 5.70 -21.04
CA PHE A 292 -20.59 5.47 -20.23
C PHE A 292 -19.90 6.80 -19.82
N GLU A 293 -19.75 7.74 -20.75
CA GLU A 293 -19.16 9.06 -20.45
C GLU A 293 -20.00 9.82 -19.41
N ILE A 294 -21.34 9.72 -19.48
CA ILE A 294 -22.25 10.26 -18.47
C ILE A 294 -22.01 9.57 -17.12
N PHE A 295 -21.90 8.24 -17.12
CA PHE A 295 -21.65 7.45 -15.90
C PHE A 295 -20.34 7.87 -15.21
N VAL A 296 -19.26 8.02 -15.97
CA VAL A 296 -17.96 8.51 -15.47
C VAL A 296 -18.09 9.94 -14.90
N ALA A 297 -18.80 10.82 -15.62
CA ALA A 297 -19.00 12.20 -15.19
C ALA A 297 -19.79 12.28 -13.86
N GLU A 298 -20.84 11.47 -13.70
CA GLU A 298 -21.65 11.42 -12.47
C GLU A 298 -20.86 10.82 -11.30
N ALA A 299 -20.06 9.76 -11.54
CA ALA A 299 -19.15 9.20 -10.55
C ALA A 299 -18.15 10.26 -10.04
N ASN A 300 -17.53 11.00 -10.97
CA ASN A 300 -16.58 12.07 -10.65
C ASN A 300 -17.22 13.20 -9.80
N LYS A 301 -18.48 13.56 -10.03
CA LYS A 301 -19.20 14.53 -9.17
C LYS A 301 -19.32 14.06 -7.73
N LEU A 302 -19.42 12.75 -7.53
CA LEU A 302 -19.47 12.10 -6.22
C LEU A 302 -18.05 11.81 -5.66
N LYS A 303 -16.98 12.22 -6.35
CA LYS A 303 -15.58 11.96 -6.02
C LYS A 303 -15.24 10.46 -6.05
N ILE A 304 -15.91 9.71 -6.89
CA ILE A 304 -15.61 8.31 -7.18
C ILE A 304 -14.85 8.26 -8.51
N GLU A 305 -13.68 7.66 -8.50
CA GLU A 305 -12.89 7.36 -9.67
C GLU A 305 -13.33 6.01 -10.26
N ILE A 306 -13.49 5.92 -11.57
CA ILE A 306 -13.81 4.66 -12.25
C ILE A 306 -12.52 3.93 -12.59
N ALA A 307 -12.41 2.68 -12.13
CA ALA A 307 -11.37 1.74 -12.53
C ALA A 307 -11.97 0.74 -13.54
N LEU A 308 -11.29 0.56 -14.69
CA LEU A 308 -11.67 -0.45 -15.69
C LEU A 308 -10.79 -1.69 -15.58
N ASP A 309 -11.38 -2.83 -15.97
CA ASP A 309 -10.62 -4.07 -16.13
C ASP A 309 -9.81 -4.05 -17.44
N LEU A 310 -8.53 -4.43 -17.32
CA LEU A 310 -7.66 -4.68 -18.47
C LEU A 310 -7.36 -6.18 -18.53
N ALA A 311 -8.22 -6.93 -19.24
CA ALA A 311 -8.06 -8.36 -19.44
C ALA A 311 -7.52 -8.65 -20.83
N LEU A 312 -6.22 -8.97 -20.95
CA LEU A 312 -5.56 -9.22 -22.23
C LEU A 312 -5.78 -10.65 -22.69
N GLN A 313 -6.97 -10.87 -23.21
CA GLN A 313 -7.46 -12.11 -23.78
C GLN A 313 -8.65 -11.80 -24.72
N ALA A 314 -8.96 -12.71 -25.59
CA ALA A 314 -10.02 -12.52 -26.60
C ALA A 314 -11.02 -13.66 -26.56
N SER A 315 -12.31 -13.39 -26.82
CA SER A 315 -13.23 -14.46 -27.18
C SER A 315 -12.89 -15.01 -28.57
N PRO A 316 -13.39 -16.19 -28.96
CA PRO A 316 -13.25 -16.69 -30.33
C PRO A 316 -13.83 -15.75 -31.40
N ASP A 317 -14.77 -14.87 -31.03
CA ASP A 317 -15.47 -13.94 -31.93
C ASP A 317 -14.82 -12.55 -31.97
N HIS A 318 -13.75 -12.32 -31.21
CA HIS A 318 -13.04 -11.04 -31.17
C HIS A 318 -12.48 -10.65 -32.54
N PRO A 319 -12.58 -9.38 -32.96
CA PRO A 319 -12.02 -8.92 -34.23
C PRO A 319 -10.56 -9.33 -34.47
N TRP A 320 -9.72 -9.33 -33.44
CA TRP A 320 -8.31 -9.74 -33.53
C TRP A 320 -8.09 -11.16 -34.00
N VAL A 321 -9.02 -12.08 -33.73
CA VAL A 321 -8.90 -13.48 -34.18
C VAL A 321 -8.84 -13.57 -35.72
N LYS A 322 -9.48 -12.61 -36.41
CA LYS A 322 -9.46 -12.52 -37.88
C LYS A 322 -8.39 -11.58 -38.42
N SER A 323 -8.18 -10.42 -37.75
CA SER A 323 -7.25 -9.38 -38.24
C SER A 323 -5.81 -9.68 -37.89
N ASN A 324 -5.53 -10.33 -36.74
CA ASN A 324 -4.21 -10.59 -36.18
C ASN A 324 -4.13 -12.03 -35.65
N PRO A 325 -4.34 -13.07 -36.51
CA PRO A 325 -4.35 -14.46 -36.06
C PRO A 325 -3.01 -14.91 -35.42
N GLU A 326 -1.89 -14.25 -35.76
CA GLU A 326 -0.56 -14.44 -35.18
C GLU A 326 -0.52 -14.11 -33.69
N TRP A 327 -1.44 -13.31 -33.17
CA TRP A 327 -1.52 -13.01 -31.75
C TRP A 327 -2.04 -14.17 -30.89
N PHE A 328 -2.37 -15.29 -31.51
CA PHE A 328 -2.90 -16.48 -30.85
C PHE A 328 -2.08 -17.71 -31.15
N THR A 329 -2.08 -18.67 -30.22
CA THR A 329 -1.35 -19.93 -30.40
C THR A 329 -2.22 -20.93 -31.17
N THR A 330 -1.75 -21.37 -32.33
CA THR A 330 -2.37 -22.45 -33.11
C THR A 330 -1.88 -23.81 -32.63
N ARG A 331 -2.81 -24.73 -32.37
CA ARG A 331 -2.52 -26.13 -32.02
C ARG A 331 -2.19 -26.96 -33.25
N LEU A 332 -1.69 -28.19 -33.05
CA LEU A 332 -1.31 -29.10 -34.13
C LEU A 332 -2.50 -29.52 -35.03
N ASP A 333 -3.73 -29.46 -34.51
CA ASP A 333 -4.95 -29.72 -35.26
C ASP A 333 -5.50 -28.50 -36.03
N GLY A 334 -4.78 -27.38 -35.98
CA GLY A 334 -5.18 -26.12 -36.61
C GLY A 334 -6.15 -25.26 -35.78
N SER A 335 -6.62 -25.74 -34.63
CA SER A 335 -7.44 -24.93 -33.73
C SER A 335 -6.63 -23.92 -32.94
N ILE A 336 -7.25 -22.80 -32.52
CA ILE A 336 -6.63 -21.84 -31.59
C ILE A 336 -6.68 -22.41 -30.18
N ALA A 337 -5.58 -22.23 -29.43
CA ALA A 337 -5.53 -22.64 -28.04
C ALA A 337 -6.43 -21.75 -27.16
N TYR A 338 -7.35 -22.35 -26.43
CA TYR A 338 -8.12 -21.66 -25.40
C TYR A 338 -7.37 -21.66 -24.06
N ALA A 339 -7.79 -20.77 -23.14
CA ALA A 339 -7.22 -20.71 -21.79
C ALA A 339 -7.55 -21.97 -21.00
N GLU A 340 -6.56 -22.54 -20.33
CA GLU A 340 -6.74 -23.70 -19.46
C GLU A 340 -5.77 -23.70 -18.29
N ASN A 341 -6.25 -24.24 -17.18
CA ASN A 341 -5.45 -24.60 -16.01
C ASN A 341 -5.95 -25.99 -15.58
N PRO A 342 -5.38 -27.06 -16.16
CA PRO A 342 -5.94 -28.39 -16.04
C PRO A 342 -6.25 -28.82 -14.60
N PRO A 343 -7.45 -29.39 -14.33
CA PRO A 343 -8.45 -29.82 -15.31
C PRO A 343 -9.42 -28.70 -15.78
N LYS A 344 -9.32 -27.46 -15.30
CA LYS A 344 -10.20 -26.34 -15.69
C LYS A 344 -9.92 -25.90 -17.14
N LYS A 345 -11.00 -25.66 -17.90
CA LYS A 345 -10.96 -25.20 -19.31
C LYS A 345 -11.87 -24.01 -19.48
N TYR A 346 -11.37 -23.00 -20.21
CA TYR A 346 -12.07 -21.74 -20.52
C TYR A 346 -12.15 -21.60 -22.04
N GLN A 347 -13.06 -22.38 -22.68
CA GLN A 347 -13.16 -22.46 -24.16
C GLN A 347 -13.60 -21.16 -24.80
N ASP A 348 -14.23 -20.29 -24.04
CA ASP A 348 -14.69 -18.95 -24.40
C ASP A 348 -13.58 -17.89 -24.40
N ILE A 349 -12.33 -18.27 -24.06
CA ILE A 349 -11.20 -17.35 -23.91
C ILE A 349 -9.96 -17.87 -24.65
N TYR A 350 -9.43 -17.05 -25.56
CA TYR A 350 -8.15 -17.26 -26.22
C TYR A 350 -7.07 -16.37 -25.63
N PRO A 351 -6.03 -16.92 -24.96
CA PRO A 351 -4.88 -16.17 -24.48
C PRO A 351 -4.09 -15.57 -25.62
N MET A 352 -3.52 -14.38 -25.41
CA MET A 352 -2.60 -13.77 -26.39
C MET A 352 -1.23 -14.41 -26.34
N ASN A 353 -0.61 -14.59 -27.52
CA ASN A 353 0.74 -15.06 -27.71
C ASN A 353 1.67 -13.87 -28.02
N PHE A 354 2.47 -13.47 -27.04
CA PHE A 354 3.38 -12.33 -27.15
C PHE A 354 4.67 -12.62 -27.93
N ASP A 355 4.96 -13.90 -28.25
CA ASP A 355 6.23 -14.28 -28.88
C ASP A 355 6.18 -14.12 -30.42
N ASN A 356 4.99 -14.11 -31.02
CA ASN A 356 4.82 -14.02 -32.46
C ASN A 356 4.87 -12.59 -33.00
N ASP A 357 4.25 -11.64 -32.29
CA ASP A 357 4.21 -10.21 -32.66
C ASP A 357 4.16 -9.34 -31.42
N TYR A 358 5.29 -9.27 -30.72
CA TYR A 358 5.39 -8.51 -29.46
C TYR A 358 5.11 -7.01 -29.66
N ASP A 359 5.72 -6.40 -30.68
CA ASP A 359 5.63 -4.94 -30.90
C ASP A 359 4.22 -4.52 -31.37
N GLY A 360 3.56 -5.36 -32.18
CA GLY A 360 2.16 -5.15 -32.58
C GLY A 360 1.22 -5.17 -31.37
N ILE A 361 1.37 -6.17 -30.51
CA ILE A 361 0.58 -6.28 -29.27
C ILE A 361 0.84 -5.09 -28.35
N VAL A 362 2.09 -4.70 -28.11
CA VAL A 362 2.43 -3.51 -27.29
C VAL A 362 1.77 -2.26 -27.86
N SER A 363 1.89 -2.03 -29.18
CA SER A 363 1.32 -0.85 -29.84
C SER A 363 -0.19 -0.79 -29.71
N GLU A 364 -0.88 -1.92 -29.86
CA GLU A 364 -2.34 -1.98 -29.74
C GLU A 364 -2.80 -1.77 -28.29
N ILE A 365 -2.13 -2.37 -27.31
CA ILE A 365 -2.49 -2.18 -25.91
C ILE A 365 -2.25 -0.74 -25.46
N LEU A 366 -1.17 -0.10 -25.88
CA LEU A 366 -0.94 1.33 -25.65
C LEU A 366 -2.04 2.19 -26.30
N ARG A 367 -2.50 1.84 -27.52
CA ARG A 367 -3.62 2.53 -28.19
C ARG A 367 -4.90 2.42 -27.36
N ILE A 368 -5.23 1.22 -26.86
CA ILE A 368 -6.42 0.96 -26.03
C ILE A 368 -6.34 1.73 -24.71
N LEU A 369 -5.21 1.69 -24.03
CA LEU A 369 -5.03 2.45 -22.78
C LEU A 369 -5.18 3.96 -23.01
N ASN A 370 -4.54 4.51 -24.05
CA ASN A 370 -4.69 5.93 -24.42
C ASN A 370 -6.14 6.28 -24.77
N PHE A 371 -6.87 5.37 -25.44
CA PHE A 371 -8.29 5.57 -25.73
C PHE A 371 -9.10 5.72 -24.43
N TRP A 372 -8.97 4.80 -23.47
CA TRP A 372 -9.71 4.88 -22.21
C TRP A 372 -9.24 6.04 -21.32
N ILE A 373 -7.95 6.37 -21.33
CA ILE A 373 -7.44 7.58 -20.65
C ILE A 373 -8.09 8.83 -21.22
N SER A 374 -8.27 8.91 -22.55
CA SER A 374 -8.98 10.02 -23.21
C SER A 374 -10.46 10.13 -22.80
N LYS A 375 -11.06 9.03 -22.31
CA LYS A 375 -12.42 8.98 -21.74
C LYS A 375 -12.46 9.27 -20.24
N GLY A 376 -11.34 9.65 -19.64
CA GLY A 376 -11.24 10.05 -18.22
C GLY A 376 -10.89 8.91 -17.26
N ILE A 377 -10.50 7.73 -17.77
CA ILE A 377 -10.08 6.61 -16.93
C ILE A 377 -8.60 6.77 -16.55
N LYS A 378 -8.32 6.68 -15.26
CA LYS A 378 -6.97 6.80 -14.71
C LYS A 378 -6.52 5.58 -13.90
N THR A 379 -7.41 4.62 -13.73
CA THR A 379 -7.12 3.41 -12.95
C THR A 379 -7.56 2.16 -13.71
N PHE A 380 -6.65 1.19 -13.78
CA PHE A 380 -6.86 -0.09 -14.43
C PHE A 380 -6.59 -1.23 -13.46
N ARG A 381 -7.57 -2.10 -13.27
CA ARG A 381 -7.35 -3.41 -12.65
C ARG A 381 -6.95 -4.39 -13.74
N VAL A 382 -5.82 -5.02 -13.60
CA VAL A 382 -5.26 -5.90 -14.63
C VAL A 382 -5.51 -7.35 -14.27
N ASP A 383 -6.26 -8.02 -15.15
CA ASP A 383 -6.63 -9.44 -15.01
C ASP A 383 -5.45 -10.36 -15.25
N ASN A 384 -5.14 -11.22 -14.28
CA ASN A 384 -4.12 -12.26 -14.36
C ASN A 384 -2.80 -11.81 -15.06
N PRO A 385 -2.14 -10.71 -14.65
CA PRO A 385 -0.93 -10.21 -15.31
C PRO A 385 0.24 -11.20 -15.26
N HIS A 386 0.24 -12.13 -14.30
CA HIS A 386 1.26 -13.16 -14.14
C HIS A 386 1.24 -14.22 -15.25
N THR A 387 0.22 -14.23 -16.10
CA THR A 387 0.12 -15.09 -17.29
C THR A 387 0.68 -14.45 -18.56
N LYS A 388 1.19 -13.23 -18.47
CA LYS A 388 1.77 -12.46 -19.56
C LYS A 388 3.24 -12.15 -19.24
N PRO A 389 4.11 -11.85 -20.23
CA PRO A 389 5.52 -11.55 -19.97
C PRO A 389 5.70 -10.34 -19.04
N VAL A 390 6.52 -10.46 -18.00
CA VAL A 390 6.77 -9.37 -17.05
C VAL A 390 7.39 -8.14 -17.75
N ARG A 391 8.25 -8.37 -18.74
CA ARG A 391 8.87 -7.33 -19.57
C ARG A 391 7.80 -6.51 -20.32
N PHE A 392 6.69 -7.14 -20.76
CA PHE A 392 5.58 -6.45 -21.40
C PHE A 392 4.95 -5.42 -20.46
N TRP A 393 4.69 -5.82 -19.22
CA TRP A 393 4.14 -4.90 -18.20
C TRP A 393 5.10 -3.76 -17.87
N GLN A 394 6.39 -4.06 -17.73
CA GLN A 394 7.41 -3.03 -17.48
C GLN A 394 7.42 -1.98 -18.59
N GLN A 395 7.31 -2.39 -19.84
CA GLN A 395 7.29 -1.49 -20.98
C GLN A 395 5.99 -0.69 -21.03
N VAL A 396 4.83 -1.34 -21.03
CA VAL A 396 3.53 -0.67 -21.17
C VAL A 396 3.25 0.30 -20.02
N ILE A 397 3.46 -0.14 -18.78
CA ILE A 397 3.26 0.73 -17.60
C ILE A 397 4.27 1.89 -17.64
N GLY A 398 5.53 1.62 -17.98
CA GLY A 398 6.56 2.64 -18.09
C GLY A 398 6.23 3.71 -19.13
N GLU A 399 5.77 3.32 -20.32
CA GLU A 399 5.39 4.25 -21.39
C GLU A 399 4.15 5.07 -21.03
N ILE A 400 3.13 4.46 -20.43
CA ILE A 400 1.93 5.18 -19.96
C ILE A 400 2.29 6.16 -18.84
N ASN A 401 3.02 5.72 -17.82
CA ASN A 401 3.33 6.60 -16.68
C ASN A 401 4.35 7.70 -17.03
N ALA A 402 5.13 7.56 -18.09
CA ALA A 402 5.97 8.65 -18.60
C ALA A 402 5.15 9.84 -19.12
N ILE A 403 3.92 9.59 -19.62
CA ILE A 403 3.01 10.62 -20.17
C ILE A 403 1.93 10.98 -19.14
N TYR A 404 1.40 10.00 -18.45
CA TYR A 404 0.31 10.10 -17.47
C TYR A 404 0.74 9.53 -16.11
N PRO A 405 1.54 10.26 -15.32
CA PRO A 405 2.09 9.76 -14.06
C PRO A 405 1.03 9.47 -12.99
N ASP A 406 -0.20 9.94 -13.17
CA ASP A 406 -1.35 9.72 -12.30
C ASP A 406 -2.19 8.49 -12.67
N VAL A 407 -1.80 7.75 -13.72
CA VAL A 407 -2.45 6.48 -14.07
C VAL A 407 -1.93 5.36 -13.18
N ILE A 408 -2.87 4.60 -12.60
CA ILE A 408 -2.63 3.52 -11.63
C ILE A 408 -3.00 2.17 -12.23
N PHE A 409 -2.12 1.19 -12.03
CA PHE A 409 -2.35 -0.21 -12.39
C PHE A 409 -2.39 -1.07 -11.13
N LEU A 410 -3.52 -1.77 -10.91
CA LEU A 410 -3.72 -2.75 -9.85
C LEU A 410 -3.58 -4.16 -10.43
N SER A 411 -2.59 -4.90 -9.97
CA SER A 411 -2.32 -6.28 -10.40
C SER A 411 -3.22 -7.28 -9.68
N GLU A 412 -4.03 -8.03 -10.41
CA GLU A 412 -4.69 -9.23 -9.89
C GLU A 412 -3.81 -10.45 -10.17
N ALA A 413 -2.95 -10.78 -9.21
CA ALA A 413 -1.94 -11.83 -9.38
C ALA A 413 -1.89 -12.76 -8.15
N PHE A 414 -2.85 -13.67 -8.05
CA PHE A 414 -2.83 -14.72 -7.04
C PHE A 414 -1.86 -15.84 -7.47
N THR A 415 -0.58 -15.58 -7.32
CA THR A 415 0.52 -16.43 -7.78
C THR A 415 1.61 -16.53 -6.72
N ARG A 416 2.74 -17.17 -7.03
CA ARG A 416 3.88 -17.32 -6.12
C ARG A 416 4.48 -15.95 -5.76
N PRO A 417 5.01 -15.76 -4.52
CA PRO A 417 5.55 -14.48 -4.05
C PRO A 417 6.56 -13.85 -5.01
N ALA A 418 7.47 -14.63 -5.57
CA ALA A 418 8.49 -14.13 -6.51
C ALA A 418 7.88 -13.46 -7.75
N MET A 419 6.78 -14.01 -8.30
CA MET A 419 6.09 -13.42 -9.45
C MET A 419 5.29 -12.17 -9.04
N MET A 420 4.60 -12.18 -7.90
CA MET A 420 3.92 -10.99 -7.38
C MET A 420 4.90 -9.83 -7.16
N HIS A 421 6.06 -10.11 -6.58
CA HIS A 421 7.12 -9.13 -6.37
C HIS A 421 7.73 -8.65 -7.69
N ALA A 422 7.90 -9.54 -8.69
CA ALA A 422 8.38 -9.16 -10.02
C ALA A 422 7.42 -8.18 -10.70
N LEU A 423 6.10 -8.40 -10.61
CA LEU A 423 5.08 -7.48 -11.13
C LEU A 423 5.12 -6.12 -10.39
N GLY A 424 5.25 -6.13 -9.06
CA GLY A 424 5.45 -4.90 -8.29
C GLY A 424 6.67 -4.10 -8.76
N LYS A 425 7.79 -4.79 -9.03
CA LYS A 425 9.02 -4.18 -9.58
C LYS A 425 8.88 -3.75 -11.03
N ALA A 426 8.04 -4.43 -11.83
CA ALA A 426 7.77 -4.07 -13.22
C ALA A 426 6.96 -2.78 -13.40
N GLY A 427 6.40 -2.22 -12.31
CA GLY A 427 5.72 -0.92 -12.36
C GLY A 427 4.32 -0.89 -11.76
N PHE A 428 3.68 -2.02 -11.52
CA PHE A 428 2.34 -2.02 -10.90
C PHE A 428 2.32 -1.23 -9.60
N GLN A 429 1.41 -0.28 -9.48
CA GLN A 429 1.30 0.58 -8.31
C GLN A 429 0.71 -0.17 -7.11
N GLN A 430 -0.26 -1.04 -7.34
CA GLN A 430 -0.93 -1.84 -6.30
C GLN A 430 -1.06 -3.31 -6.74
N SER A 431 -1.29 -4.20 -5.77
CA SER A 431 -1.54 -5.62 -6.03
C SER A 431 -2.58 -6.18 -5.08
N TYR A 432 -3.44 -7.07 -5.59
CA TYR A 432 -4.14 -8.04 -4.75
C TYR A 432 -3.13 -8.84 -3.95
N THR A 433 -3.57 -9.47 -2.86
CA THR A 433 -2.67 -10.00 -1.83
C THR A 433 -3.15 -11.35 -1.28
N TYR A 434 -2.29 -12.00 -0.48
CA TYR A 434 -2.65 -13.21 0.27
C TYR A 434 -3.54 -12.95 1.48
N PHE A 435 -3.90 -11.69 1.80
CA PHE A 435 -4.81 -11.36 2.90
C PHE A 435 -6.08 -12.21 2.89
N THR A 436 -6.61 -12.51 1.71
CA THR A 436 -7.79 -13.35 1.51
C THR A 436 -7.71 -14.68 2.27
N TRP A 437 -6.52 -15.29 2.35
CA TRP A 437 -6.30 -16.59 2.98
C TRP A 437 -5.55 -16.54 4.33
N ARG A 438 -5.22 -15.36 4.83
CA ARG A 438 -4.60 -15.19 6.15
C ARG A 438 -5.69 -14.99 7.20
N SER A 439 -5.86 -15.94 8.12
CA SER A 439 -6.97 -15.96 9.08
C SER A 439 -6.50 -15.98 10.53
N SER A 440 -5.42 -16.68 10.84
CA SER A 440 -4.87 -16.76 12.19
C SER A 440 -4.03 -15.54 12.57
N LYS A 441 -3.89 -15.29 13.87
CA LYS A 441 -3.03 -14.24 14.42
C LYS A 441 -1.60 -14.32 13.86
N GLY A 442 -1.02 -15.52 13.85
CA GLY A 442 0.34 -15.73 13.35
C GLY A 442 0.47 -15.35 11.88
N GLU A 443 -0.42 -15.86 11.02
CA GLU A 443 -0.42 -15.56 9.58
C GLU A 443 -0.63 -14.07 9.27
N LEU A 444 -1.55 -13.41 9.99
CA LEU A 444 -1.81 -11.97 9.82
C LEU A 444 -0.63 -11.13 10.27
N THR A 445 0.02 -11.51 11.38
CA THR A 445 1.21 -10.82 11.91
C THR A 445 2.40 -10.98 10.95
N GLU A 446 2.67 -12.21 10.50
CA GLU A 446 3.77 -12.48 9.57
C GLU A 446 3.58 -11.71 8.26
N TYR A 447 2.40 -11.83 7.67
CA TYR A 447 2.09 -11.17 6.40
C TYR A 447 2.07 -9.64 6.53
N GLY A 448 1.51 -9.11 7.62
CA GLY A 448 1.52 -7.68 7.92
C GLY A 448 2.94 -7.11 8.01
N ASN A 449 3.86 -7.83 8.69
CA ASN A 449 5.27 -7.44 8.75
C ASN A 449 5.97 -7.54 7.39
N GLU A 450 5.68 -8.59 6.60
CA GLU A 450 6.23 -8.74 5.24
C GLU A 450 5.88 -7.53 4.36
N ILE A 451 4.60 -7.16 4.30
CA ILE A 451 4.16 -6.06 3.42
C ILE A 451 4.59 -4.68 3.92
N ALA A 452 4.65 -4.46 5.24
CA ALA A 452 5.01 -3.17 5.81
C ALA A 452 6.54 -2.92 5.81
N HIS A 453 7.32 -3.95 6.11
CA HIS A 453 8.77 -3.81 6.38
C HIS A 453 9.64 -4.58 5.39
N GLY A 454 9.14 -5.70 4.82
CA GLY A 454 9.91 -6.54 3.90
C GLY A 454 9.84 -6.10 2.45
N SER A 455 8.63 -5.79 1.95
CA SER A 455 8.39 -5.57 0.52
C SER A 455 7.89 -4.18 0.16
N SER A 456 7.60 -3.31 1.13
CA SER A 456 7.01 -1.98 0.91
C SER A 456 7.81 -1.05 -0.02
N ALA A 457 9.09 -1.33 -0.20
CA ALA A 457 9.94 -0.56 -1.10
C ALA A 457 9.57 -0.71 -2.60
N PHE A 458 8.88 -1.81 -2.97
CA PHE A 458 8.53 -2.11 -4.37
C PHE A 458 7.14 -2.73 -4.54
N PHE A 459 6.44 -3.09 -3.46
CA PHE A 459 5.14 -3.75 -3.48
C PHE A 459 4.17 -3.02 -2.55
N ARG A 460 2.97 -2.69 -3.03
CA ARG A 460 1.90 -2.07 -2.24
C ARG A 460 0.66 -2.94 -2.24
N PRO A 461 0.18 -3.34 -1.07
CA PRO A 461 -0.99 -4.20 -0.92
C PRO A 461 -2.29 -3.43 -1.18
N ASN A 462 -3.26 -4.13 -1.78
CA ASN A 462 -4.67 -3.78 -1.76
C ASN A 462 -5.43 -4.98 -1.17
N PHE A 463 -6.01 -4.81 0.01
CA PHE A 463 -6.65 -5.90 0.76
C PHE A 463 -8.10 -6.05 0.34
N TRP A 464 -8.41 -7.10 -0.41
CA TRP A 464 -9.77 -7.44 -0.79
C TRP A 464 -10.36 -8.46 0.16
N VAL A 465 -11.57 -8.19 0.68
CA VAL A 465 -12.28 -9.08 1.60
C VAL A 465 -13.00 -10.20 0.88
N ASN A 466 -13.39 -9.98 -0.37
CA ASN A 466 -13.96 -10.94 -1.32
C ASN A 466 -13.77 -10.44 -2.75
N THR A 467 -13.96 -11.28 -3.74
CA THR A 467 -14.05 -10.93 -5.17
C THR A 467 -15.15 -11.76 -5.83
N PRO A 468 -15.60 -11.47 -7.05
CA PRO A 468 -16.56 -12.32 -7.77
C PRO A 468 -16.10 -13.77 -7.95
N ASP A 469 -14.76 -13.98 -7.95
CA ASP A 469 -14.13 -15.30 -8.10
C ASP A 469 -13.85 -16.01 -6.80
N ILE A 470 -13.79 -15.25 -5.69
CA ILE A 470 -13.30 -15.78 -4.42
C ILE A 470 -14.24 -15.40 -3.29
N LEU A 471 -14.98 -16.42 -2.81
CA LEU A 471 -15.68 -16.42 -1.54
C LEU A 471 -14.80 -17.15 -0.52
N PRO A 472 -14.03 -16.43 0.31
CA PRO A 472 -13.13 -17.07 1.28
C PRO A 472 -13.88 -17.99 2.23
N ALA A 473 -13.24 -19.11 2.61
CA ALA A 473 -13.85 -20.12 3.46
C ALA A 473 -14.41 -19.57 4.78
N HIS A 474 -13.74 -18.58 5.37
CA HIS A 474 -14.20 -17.95 6.62
C HIS A 474 -15.51 -17.14 6.47
N LEU A 475 -15.86 -16.67 5.28
CA LEU A 475 -17.12 -15.98 5.03
C LEU A 475 -18.30 -16.94 4.82
N GLN A 476 -18.04 -18.21 4.47
CA GLN A 476 -19.07 -19.19 4.09
C GLN A 476 -20.01 -19.56 5.24
N SER A 477 -19.68 -19.23 6.47
CA SER A 477 -20.59 -19.35 7.61
C SER A 477 -21.78 -18.39 7.58
N GLY A 478 -21.70 -17.30 6.81
CA GLY A 478 -22.69 -16.22 6.79
C GLY A 478 -22.78 -15.42 8.09
N ASN A 479 -21.87 -15.65 9.05
CA ASN A 479 -21.90 -14.94 10.32
C ASN A 479 -21.50 -13.45 10.13
N PRO A 480 -22.37 -12.48 10.43
CA PRO A 480 -22.08 -11.05 10.27
C PRO A 480 -20.79 -10.58 10.97
N ALA A 481 -20.42 -11.21 12.08
CA ALA A 481 -19.20 -10.86 12.83
C ALA A 481 -17.92 -11.12 11.99
N VAL A 482 -17.88 -12.17 11.16
CA VAL A 482 -16.73 -12.44 10.28
C VAL A 482 -16.59 -11.34 9.23
N PHE A 483 -17.70 -10.92 8.63
CA PHE A 483 -17.70 -9.84 7.64
C PHE A 483 -17.19 -8.54 8.26
N ALA A 484 -17.69 -8.18 9.45
CA ALA A 484 -17.21 -7.00 10.15
C ALA A 484 -15.71 -7.09 10.52
N GLN A 485 -15.30 -8.22 11.09
CA GLN A 485 -13.91 -8.50 11.45
C GLN A 485 -12.96 -8.36 10.25
N ARG A 486 -13.29 -8.97 9.11
CA ARG A 486 -12.47 -8.90 7.90
C ARG A 486 -12.42 -7.49 7.33
N ALA A 487 -13.54 -6.75 7.37
CA ALA A 487 -13.56 -5.35 6.96
C ALA A 487 -12.67 -4.47 7.86
N VAL A 488 -12.67 -4.65 9.19
CA VAL A 488 -11.76 -3.95 10.11
C VAL A 488 -10.30 -4.26 9.75
N LEU A 489 -9.93 -5.54 9.64
CA LEU A 489 -8.56 -5.94 9.31
C LEU A 489 -8.11 -5.36 7.98
N ALA A 490 -8.91 -5.48 6.92
CA ALA A 490 -8.57 -4.98 5.60
C ALA A 490 -8.40 -3.45 5.60
N SER A 491 -9.34 -2.74 6.24
CA SER A 491 -9.40 -1.28 6.20
C SER A 491 -8.40 -0.58 7.12
N THR A 492 -7.84 -1.27 8.13
CA THR A 492 -6.92 -0.65 9.10
C THR A 492 -5.49 -1.16 9.01
N MET A 493 -5.24 -2.40 8.57
CA MET A 493 -3.88 -2.89 8.32
C MET A 493 -3.28 -2.32 7.04
N SER A 494 -4.09 -2.23 5.97
CA SER A 494 -3.65 -1.75 4.65
C SER A 494 -4.16 -0.34 4.34
N PRO A 495 -3.34 0.52 3.71
CA PRO A 495 -3.77 1.83 3.22
C PRO A 495 -4.72 1.74 2.02
N SER A 496 -4.79 0.60 1.32
CA SER A 496 -5.74 0.33 0.26
C SER A 496 -6.50 -0.96 0.52
N TRP A 497 -7.83 -0.94 0.38
CA TRP A 497 -8.69 -2.09 0.58
C TRP A 497 -9.89 -2.06 -0.37
N GLY A 498 -10.50 -3.22 -0.59
CA GLY A 498 -11.64 -3.32 -1.48
C GLY A 498 -12.63 -4.41 -1.08
N MET A 499 -13.85 -4.29 -1.60
CA MET A 499 -14.89 -5.30 -1.50
C MET A 499 -15.72 -5.39 -2.78
N TYR A 500 -16.19 -6.58 -3.07
CA TYR A 500 -17.16 -6.83 -4.13
C TYR A 500 -18.59 -6.76 -3.57
N ALA A 501 -19.50 -6.20 -4.36
CA ALA A 501 -20.92 -6.02 -4.07
C ALA A 501 -21.59 -7.32 -3.57
N GLY A 502 -22.45 -7.17 -2.57
CA GLY A 502 -23.08 -8.31 -1.87
C GLY A 502 -22.36 -8.71 -0.59
N TYR A 503 -21.10 -8.27 -0.39
CA TYR A 503 -20.43 -8.42 0.90
C TYR A 503 -21.21 -7.74 2.04
N GLU A 504 -21.68 -6.54 1.81
CA GLU A 504 -22.53 -5.80 2.76
C GLU A 504 -23.90 -6.43 3.01
N LEU A 505 -24.32 -7.38 2.17
CA LEU A 505 -25.54 -8.19 2.36
C LEU A 505 -25.24 -9.57 2.92
N TYR A 506 -24.00 -9.82 3.32
CA TYR A 506 -23.55 -11.12 3.84
C TYR A 506 -23.74 -12.28 2.84
N GLU A 507 -23.57 -12.04 1.54
CA GLU A 507 -23.59 -13.10 0.52
C GLU A 507 -22.47 -14.12 0.81
N HIS A 508 -22.83 -15.38 1.04
CA HIS A 508 -21.90 -16.37 1.61
C HIS A 508 -22.05 -17.79 1.07
N ILE A 509 -22.94 -18.03 0.12
CA ILE A 509 -23.25 -19.39 -0.33
C ILE A 509 -22.22 -19.82 -1.38
N PRO A 510 -21.39 -20.87 -1.12
CA PRO A 510 -20.50 -21.42 -2.13
C PRO A 510 -21.25 -22.30 -3.11
N ILE A 511 -20.73 -22.45 -4.33
CA ILE A 511 -21.32 -23.32 -5.37
C ILE A 511 -21.39 -24.80 -4.92
N ARG A 512 -20.53 -25.21 -4.02
CA ARG A 512 -20.51 -26.52 -3.34
C ARG A 512 -19.60 -26.42 -2.11
N GLU A 513 -19.75 -27.36 -1.20
CA GLU A 513 -18.88 -27.47 -0.03
C GLU A 513 -17.39 -27.51 -0.44
N GLY A 514 -16.56 -26.72 0.22
CA GLY A 514 -15.11 -26.61 -0.01
C GLY A 514 -14.71 -25.84 -1.27
N ALA A 515 -15.65 -25.29 -2.04
CA ALA A 515 -15.35 -24.38 -3.14
C ALA A 515 -15.28 -22.94 -2.62
N GLU A 516 -14.41 -22.15 -3.23
CA GLU A 516 -14.32 -20.68 -2.98
C GLU A 516 -15.10 -19.87 -4.01
N GLU A 517 -15.84 -20.51 -4.91
CA GLU A 517 -16.68 -19.85 -5.91
C GLU A 517 -18.11 -19.67 -5.36
N TYR A 518 -18.72 -18.52 -5.60
CA TYR A 518 -20.11 -18.26 -5.24
C TYR A 518 -21.08 -19.14 -6.01
N GLN A 519 -22.14 -19.63 -5.33
CA GLN A 519 -23.33 -20.12 -6.02
C GLN A 519 -23.99 -18.96 -6.76
N ASP A 520 -24.48 -19.22 -7.97
CA ASP A 520 -25.12 -18.22 -8.84
C ASP A 520 -24.23 -16.99 -9.00
N SER A 521 -22.93 -17.27 -9.32
CA SER A 521 -21.91 -16.21 -9.46
C SER A 521 -22.30 -15.20 -10.53
N GLU A 522 -22.14 -13.93 -10.21
CA GLU A 522 -22.41 -12.79 -11.10
C GLU A 522 -21.54 -12.77 -12.37
N LYS A 523 -20.47 -13.57 -12.38
CA LYS A 523 -19.70 -13.84 -13.62
C LYS A 523 -20.54 -14.48 -14.72
N TYR A 524 -21.55 -15.28 -14.36
CA TYR A 524 -22.37 -16.08 -15.26
C TYR A 524 -23.82 -15.64 -15.31
N GLU A 525 -24.25 -14.83 -14.35
CA GLU A 525 -25.65 -14.43 -14.16
C GLU A 525 -25.78 -12.94 -13.86
N ILE A 526 -26.99 -12.42 -14.04
CA ILE A 526 -27.35 -11.09 -13.59
C ILE A 526 -28.01 -11.22 -12.22
N LYS A 527 -27.43 -10.58 -11.19
CA LYS A 527 -27.99 -10.57 -9.84
C LYS A 527 -28.95 -9.41 -9.63
N VAL A 528 -30.09 -9.71 -9.04
CA VAL A 528 -31.06 -8.69 -8.60
C VAL A 528 -31.00 -8.65 -7.08
N ARG A 529 -30.41 -7.57 -6.53
CA ARG A 529 -30.27 -7.36 -5.07
C ARG A 529 -31.29 -6.36 -4.57
N ASP A 530 -31.96 -6.68 -3.45
CA ASP A 530 -32.87 -5.76 -2.76
C ASP A 530 -32.13 -4.92 -1.71
N TRP A 531 -31.39 -3.94 -2.19
CA TRP A 531 -30.63 -3.01 -1.35
C TRP A 531 -31.50 -2.27 -0.35
N ALA A 532 -32.64 -1.75 -0.79
CA ALA A 532 -33.55 -0.96 0.04
C ALA A 532 -34.26 -1.82 1.10
N GLY A 533 -34.69 -3.03 0.74
CA GLY A 533 -35.28 -3.98 1.69
C GLY A 533 -34.30 -4.40 2.76
N ALA A 534 -33.06 -4.67 2.41
CA ALA A 534 -32.01 -5.02 3.38
C ALA A 534 -31.70 -3.86 4.33
N GLU A 535 -31.58 -2.61 3.82
CA GLU A 535 -31.36 -1.41 4.65
C GLU A 535 -32.53 -1.21 5.61
N LYS A 536 -33.77 -1.30 5.14
CA LYS A 536 -34.99 -1.17 5.96
C LYS A 536 -35.09 -2.25 7.03
N ALA A 537 -34.65 -3.46 6.73
CA ALA A 537 -34.65 -4.57 7.68
C ALA A 537 -33.48 -4.55 8.66
N GLY A 538 -32.49 -3.68 8.47
CA GLY A 538 -31.25 -3.68 9.25
C GLY A 538 -30.34 -4.88 8.96
N LEU A 539 -30.52 -5.51 7.81
CA LEU A 539 -29.77 -6.71 7.38
C LEU A 539 -28.65 -6.30 6.41
N THR A 540 -27.87 -5.31 6.80
CA THR A 540 -26.76 -4.83 5.99
C THR A 540 -25.59 -4.33 6.85
N LEU A 541 -24.36 -4.59 6.38
CA LEU A 541 -23.13 -4.11 6.98
C LEU A 541 -22.77 -2.67 6.51
N ALA A 542 -23.51 -2.10 5.56
CA ALA A 542 -23.19 -0.80 4.96
C ALA A 542 -22.96 0.34 5.97
N PRO A 543 -23.73 0.51 7.07
CA PRO A 543 -23.45 1.53 8.07
C PRO A 543 -22.08 1.34 8.75
N PHE A 544 -21.69 0.10 9.03
CA PHE A 544 -20.40 -0.21 9.65
C PHE A 544 -19.22 0.07 8.68
N ILE A 545 -19.38 -0.29 7.41
CA ILE A 545 -18.41 0.03 6.36
C ILE A 545 -18.27 1.54 6.18
N THR A 546 -19.39 2.27 6.21
CA THR A 546 -19.38 3.74 6.18
C THR A 546 -18.50 4.29 7.30
N LYS A 547 -18.71 3.81 8.53
CA LYS A 547 -17.94 4.22 9.70
C LYS A 547 -16.45 3.91 9.55
N LEU A 548 -16.08 2.73 9.04
CA LEU A 548 -14.69 2.37 8.79
C LEU A 548 -14.02 3.31 7.76
N ASN A 549 -14.70 3.62 6.66
CA ASN A 549 -14.16 4.52 5.65
C ASN A 549 -14.07 5.98 6.15
N GLU A 550 -15.00 6.44 7.00
CA GLU A 550 -14.91 7.74 7.69
C GLU A 550 -13.66 7.80 8.58
N ILE A 551 -13.44 6.78 9.42
CA ILE A 551 -12.26 6.66 10.28
C ILE A 551 -10.98 6.71 9.44
N ARG A 552 -10.88 5.92 8.36
CA ARG A 552 -9.70 5.91 7.47
C ARG A 552 -9.40 7.27 6.85
N LYS A 553 -10.43 7.99 6.42
CA LYS A 553 -10.28 9.33 5.82
C LYS A 553 -9.85 10.39 6.83
N ALA A 554 -10.30 10.26 8.07
CA ALA A 554 -9.95 11.20 9.13
C ALA A 554 -8.54 11.01 9.70
N HIS A 555 -7.99 9.79 9.60
CA HIS A 555 -6.74 9.40 10.26
C HIS A 555 -5.63 9.08 9.26
N THR A 556 -4.63 9.96 9.16
CA THR A 556 -3.47 9.80 8.28
C THR A 556 -2.64 8.57 8.63
N ALA A 557 -2.60 8.20 9.90
CA ALA A 557 -1.92 6.97 10.35
C ALA A 557 -2.43 5.72 9.62
N LEU A 558 -3.73 5.62 9.35
CA LEU A 558 -4.33 4.49 8.63
C LEU A 558 -4.04 4.52 7.12
N GLN A 559 -3.57 5.65 6.58
CA GLN A 559 -3.23 5.85 5.18
C GLN A 559 -1.76 5.57 4.87
N ARG A 560 -0.99 5.06 5.82
CA ARG A 560 0.42 4.68 5.66
C ARG A 560 0.57 3.16 5.73
N LEU A 561 1.59 2.62 5.06
CA LEU A 561 1.89 1.19 5.07
C LEU A 561 2.99 0.84 6.07
N ARG A 562 4.09 1.60 6.04
CA ARG A 562 5.34 1.32 6.77
C ARG A 562 5.27 1.54 8.28
N ASN A 563 4.18 2.13 8.77
CA ASN A 563 3.95 2.43 10.17
C ASN A 563 3.16 1.35 10.93
N LEU A 564 2.90 0.19 10.32
CA LEU A 564 2.21 -0.92 10.96
C LEU A 564 3.13 -1.61 11.97
N GLN A 565 2.70 -1.68 13.23
CA GLN A 565 3.43 -2.34 14.31
C GLN A 565 2.49 -3.27 15.09
N PHE A 566 2.86 -4.54 15.24
CA PHE A 566 2.11 -5.50 16.05
C PHE A 566 2.55 -5.49 17.51
N HIS A 567 1.58 -5.77 18.39
CA HIS A 567 1.80 -5.83 19.84
C HIS A 567 1.39 -7.20 20.38
N PRO A 568 2.15 -7.76 21.36
CA PRO A 568 1.80 -9.04 21.99
C PRO A 568 0.45 -8.98 22.71
N THR A 569 -0.27 -10.09 22.68
CA THR A 569 -1.45 -10.33 23.51
C THR A 569 -1.36 -11.74 24.11
N ASP A 570 -1.99 -11.97 25.28
CA ASP A 570 -1.99 -13.28 25.96
C ASP A 570 -2.96 -14.29 25.31
N SER A 571 -3.69 -13.89 24.27
CA SER A 571 -4.63 -14.75 23.53
C SER A 571 -4.24 -14.85 22.06
N ASP A 572 -4.32 -16.05 21.49
CA ASP A 572 -4.15 -16.29 20.05
C ASP A 572 -5.40 -15.87 19.23
N GLN A 573 -6.50 -15.59 19.90
CA GLN A 573 -7.74 -15.15 19.26
C GLN A 573 -7.90 -13.63 19.22
N LEU A 574 -6.95 -12.87 19.75
CA LEU A 574 -6.96 -11.41 19.72
C LEU A 574 -5.68 -10.88 19.09
N LEU A 575 -5.84 -10.09 18.04
CA LEU A 575 -4.75 -9.44 17.31
C LEU A 575 -4.70 -7.96 17.70
N ALA A 576 -3.54 -7.47 18.12
CA ALA A 576 -3.32 -6.07 18.45
C ALA A 576 -2.22 -5.46 17.57
N TYR A 577 -2.46 -4.27 17.06
CA TYR A 577 -1.47 -3.50 16.28
C TYR A 577 -1.73 -2.01 16.40
N SER A 578 -0.74 -1.23 16.03
CA SER A 578 -0.80 0.22 15.99
C SER A 578 -0.32 0.77 14.66
N LYS A 579 -0.73 2.00 14.38
CA LYS A 579 -0.22 2.83 13.28
C LYS A 579 -0.07 4.26 13.77
N ARG A 580 1.08 4.88 13.53
CA ARG A 580 1.36 6.25 13.94
C ARG A 580 1.87 7.09 12.77
N GLU A 581 1.34 8.30 12.66
CA GLU A 581 1.84 9.34 11.76
C GLU A 581 1.81 10.68 12.50
N GLY A 582 3.00 11.14 12.93
CA GLY A 582 3.10 12.32 13.81
C GLY A 582 2.34 12.15 15.13
N ASN A 583 1.35 13.01 15.37
CA ASN A 583 0.48 12.94 16.55
C ASN A 583 -0.79 12.09 16.31
N ASP A 584 -0.99 11.57 15.12
CA ASP A 584 -2.08 10.64 14.84
C ASP A 584 -1.62 9.22 15.17
N LEU A 585 -2.07 8.69 16.30
CA LEU A 585 -1.75 7.34 16.78
C LEU A 585 -3.04 6.55 16.96
N ILE A 586 -3.18 5.48 16.18
CA ILE A 586 -4.31 4.57 16.19
C ILE A 586 -3.87 3.21 16.73
N LEU A 587 -4.57 2.74 17.74
CA LEU A 587 -4.41 1.42 18.34
C LEU A 587 -5.62 0.56 17.95
N VAL A 588 -5.36 -0.63 17.42
CA VAL A 588 -6.42 -1.54 16.94
C VAL A 588 -6.29 -2.88 17.67
N VAL A 589 -7.41 -3.37 18.19
CA VAL A 589 -7.52 -4.72 18.75
C VAL A 589 -8.71 -5.42 18.10
N VAL A 590 -8.49 -6.60 17.52
CA VAL A 590 -9.52 -7.34 16.77
C VAL A 590 -9.70 -8.73 17.38
N ASN A 591 -10.96 -9.10 17.65
CA ASN A 591 -11.31 -10.47 17.99
C ASN A 591 -11.36 -11.32 16.72
N LEU A 592 -10.51 -12.35 16.62
CA LEU A 592 -10.44 -13.26 15.49
C LEU A 592 -11.42 -14.44 15.60
N ASP A 593 -12.04 -14.66 16.76
CA ASP A 593 -13.11 -15.65 16.96
C ASP A 593 -14.48 -14.98 16.71
N PRO A 594 -15.19 -15.32 15.63
CA PRO A 594 -16.45 -14.65 15.30
C PRO A 594 -17.64 -15.15 16.13
N ILE A 595 -17.43 -16.10 17.05
CA ILE A 595 -18.51 -16.79 17.76
C ILE A 595 -18.45 -16.51 19.27
N ARG A 596 -17.23 -16.36 19.83
CA ARG A 596 -17.03 -16.31 21.26
C ARG A 596 -16.48 -14.94 21.70
N THR A 597 -16.95 -14.49 22.85
CA THR A 597 -16.28 -13.40 23.56
C THR A 597 -14.85 -13.81 23.88
N GLN A 598 -13.91 -12.95 23.56
CA GLN A 598 -12.50 -13.13 23.85
C GLN A 598 -11.99 -12.03 24.77
N GLU A 599 -11.13 -12.42 25.69
CA GLU A 599 -10.50 -11.52 26.68
C GLU A 599 -8.97 -11.69 26.63
N THR A 600 -8.25 -10.63 26.78
CA THR A 600 -6.77 -10.66 26.80
C THR A 600 -6.19 -9.45 27.51
N THR A 601 -4.93 -9.56 27.91
CA THR A 601 -4.08 -8.39 28.14
C THR A 601 -3.29 -8.09 26.87
N VAL A 602 -3.35 -6.85 26.41
CA VAL A 602 -2.50 -6.33 25.33
C VAL A 602 -1.26 -5.69 25.96
N HIS A 603 -0.07 -6.00 25.42
CA HIS A 603 1.20 -5.45 25.88
C HIS A 603 1.72 -4.42 24.88
N TRP A 604 1.44 -3.14 25.15
CA TRP A 604 1.82 -2.04 24.27
C TRP A 604 3.31 -1.74 24.37
N ASN A 605 4.00 -1.63 23.24
CA ASN A 605 5.39 -1.16 23.19
C ASN A 605 5.40 0.36 23.31
N MET A 606 5.41 0.87 24.54
CA MET A 606 5.34 2.31 24.84
C MET A 606 6.44 3.12 24.16
N PHE A 607 7.67 2.59 24.14
CA PHE A 607 8.79 3.22 23.44
C PHE A 607 8.54 3.33 21.94
N GLY A 608 8.13 2.24 21.29
CA GLY A 608 7.78 2.21 19.87
C GLY A 608 6.58 3.09 19.52
N LEU A 609 5.64 3.25 20.46
CA LEU A 609 4.50 4.16 20.35
C LEU A 609 4.87 5.63 20.63
N GLY A 610 6.06 5.89 21.23
CA GLY A 610 6.48 7.23 21.63
C GLY A 610 5.58 7.81 22.73
N LEU A 611 5.12 6.96 23.66
CA LEU A 611 4.33 7.35 24.82
C LEU A 611 5.23 7.32 26.07
N GLU A 612 5.28 8.43 26.79
CA GLU A 612 6.18 8.62 27.94
C GLU A 612 5.50 8.33 29.29
N HIS A 613 4.15 8.24 29.29
CA HIS A 613 3.37 8.07 30.52
C HIS A 613 2.81 6.65 30.62
N ASP A 614 2.80 6.08 31.83
CA ASP A 614 2.25 4.76 32.12
C ASP A 614 0.72 4.67 31.96
N VAL A 615 0.03 5.79 31.87
CA VAL A 615 -1.41 5.87 31.62
C VAL A 615 -1.66 6.87 30.51
N PHE A 616 -2.49 6.51 29.57
CA PHE A 616 -2.86 7.34 28.43
C PHE A 616 -4.34 7.18 28.09
N GLU A 617 -4.95 8.27 27.63
CA GLU A 617 -6.37 8.32 27.26
C GLU A 617 -6.56 7.95 25.80
N VAL A 618 -7.60 7.16 25.53
CA VAL A 618 -8.00 6.78 24.17
C VAL A 618 -9.49 6.98 23.96
N VAL A 619 -9.86 7.23 22.70
CA VAL A 619 -11.26 7.26 22.24
C VAL A 619 -11.47 6.14 21.24
N ASP A 620 -12.41 5.25 21.47
CA ASP A 620 -12.82 4.25 20.49
C ASP A 620 -13.62 4.93 19.37
N LEU A 621 -13.07 4.92 18.17
CA LEU A 621 -13.65 5.59 17.01
C LEU A 621 -14.91 4.88 16.47
N LEU A 622 -15.16 3.63 16.85
CA LEU A 622 -16.34 2.87 16.43
C LEU A 622 -17.60 3.30 17.19
N ASP A 623 -17.51 3.48 18.50
CA ASP A 623 -18.66 3.79 19.36
C ASP A 623 -18.53 5.08 20.18
N GLY A 624 -17.37 5.74 20.15
CA GLY A 624 -17.09 6.97 20.89
C GLY A 624 -16.74 6.74 22.36
N GLY A 625 -16.55 5.50 22.80
CA GLY A 625 -16.15 5.17 24.16
C GLY A 625 -14.78 5.75 24.53
N GLU A 626 -14.68 6.35 25.72
CA GLU A 626 -13.41 6.84 26.26
C GLU A 626 -12.85 5.85 27.26
N HIS A 627 -11.55 5.55 27.14
CA HIS A 627 -10.88 4.61 28.02
C HIS A 627 -9.52 5.15 28.47
N SER A 628 -9.14 4.79 29.69
CA SER A 628 -7.80 5.03 30.23
C SER A 628 -7.01 3.72 30.13
N TRP A 629 -5.99 3.69 29.29
CA TRP A 629 -5.17 2.52 29.01
C TRP A 629 -3.77 2.64 29.62
N SER A 630 -3.10 1.50 29.75
CA SER A 630 -1.75 1.40 30.33
C SER A 630 -0.90 0.46 29.44
N PRO A 631 0.42 0.34 29.71
CA PRO A 631 1.29 -0.59 28.98
C PRO A 631 0.77 -2.03 28.91
N HIS A 632 -0.04 -2.43 29.90
CA HIS A 632 -0.70 -3.72 29.99
C HIS A 632 -2.21 -3.51 30.14
N THR A 633 -2.90 -3.50 29.00
CA THR A 633 -4.32 -3.16 28.94
C THR A 633 -5.18 -4.41 28.82
N PHE A 634 -6.11 -4.60 29.75
CA PHE A 634 -7.13 -5.65 29.61
C PHE A 634 -8.20 -5.20 28.59
N VAL A 635 -8.51 -6.10 27.65
CA VAL A 635 -9.52 -5.90 26.60
C VAL A 635 -10.47 -7.08 26.55
N ARG A 636 -11.76 -6.79 26.40
CA ARG A 636 -12.81 -7.78 26.17
C ARG A 636 -13.64 -7.39 24.94
N LEU A 637 -13.76 -8.30 23.97
CA LEU A 637 -14.50 -8.10 22.72
C LEU A 637 -15.54 -9.21 22.55
N ASP A 638 -16.81 -8.82 22.38
CA ASP A 638 -17.96 -9.70 22.23
C ASP A 638 -18.52 -9.59 20.79
N PRO A 639 -18.33 -10.61 19.93
CA PRO A 639 -18.80 -10.59 18.55
C PRO A 639 -20.31 -10.81 18.40
N ILE A 640 -21.00 -11.27 19.45
CA ILE A 640 -22.44 -11.60 19.42
C ILE A 640 -23.30 -10.35 19.51
N GLN A 641 -22.82 -9.31 20.20
CA GLN A 641 -23.47 -8.01 20.33
C GLN A 641 -23.28 -7.17 19.04
N PRO A 642 -23.83 -5.94 18.95
CA PRO A 642 -23.72 -5.16 17.73
C PRO A 642 -22.36 -5.28 17.07
N VAL A 643 -22.35 -5.38 15.77
CA VAL A 643 -21.18 -5.67 14.93
C VAL A 643 -19.92 -4.86 15.30
N GLY A 644 -20.09 -3.67 15.88
CA GLY A 644 -19.01 -2.82 16.38
C GLY A 644 -18.16 -3.39 17.52
N LYS A 645 -18.62 -4.45 18.19
CA LYS A 645 -17.86 -5.08 19.29
C LYS A 645 -16.89 -6.19 18.84
N VAL A 646 -16.73 -6.40 17.55
CA VAL A 646 -15.67 -7.29 17.01
C VAL A 646 -14.28 -6.68 17.17
N ALA A 647 -14.16 -5.36 17.33
CA ALA A 647 -12.88 -4.66 17.45
C ALA A 647 -12.98 -3.39 18.28
N HIS A 648 -11.83 -2.92 18.75
CA HIS A 648 -11.57 -1.53 19.13
C HIS A 648 -10.67 -0.88 18.06
N ILE A 649 -10.99 0.34 17.66
CA ILE A 649 -10.16 1.22 16.84
C ILE A 649 -10.01 2.52 17.63
N CYS A 650 -8.94 2.65 18.38
CA CYS A 650 -8.80 3.70 19.37
C CYS A 650 -7.77 4.75 18.94
N GLN A 651 -8.15 6.03 18.99
CA GLN A 651 -7.23 7.15 18.85
C GLN A 651 -6.67 7.52 20.23
N VAL A 652 -5.35 7.63 20.32
CA VAL A 652 -4.67 8.15 21.52
C VAL A 652 -4.84 9.68 21.58
N LYS A 653 -5.19 10.19 22.76
CA LYS A 653 -5.22 11.64 23.07
C LYS A 653 -3.84 12.09 23.57
N PHE A 654 -3.23 13.05 22.88
CA PHE A 654 -1.95 13.67 23.29
C PHE A 654 -2.16 14.97 24.04
#